data_e05196b86657613733c4ab0414597b70
#
_entry.id   e05196b86657613733c4ab0414597b70
#
_cell.length_a   1.000
_cell.length_b   1.000
_cell.length_c   1.000
_cell.angle_alpha   90.00
_cell.angle_beta   90.00
_cell.angle_gamma   90.00
#
_symmetry.space_group_name_H-M   'P 1'
#
loop_
_entity.id
_entity.type
_entity.pdbx_description
1 polymer ?
#
loop_
_entity_poly.entity_id
_entity_poly.type
_entity_poly.pdbx_seq_one_letter_code
_entity_poly.pdbx_strand_id
1 'polypeptide(L)'
;MILLQAIPEKQPAIMSLVYMAGLALMVLWLGLSLFRYVRARRRRSALSSVAPQDLPEEVRQRLGVTTTNRGLHVVRVVFILLALTVFGFHVYWARYAEDKNERFQELSYKDLRNRRLSESTLRGWILDRTGTLERALALYKREGNGQIVREYPYDEAMAQLFGSDRGDPGLERALFGVQSGAAPEAMDVVMERDIKQPANLDVRLTIDSELQKTAVEQLRGRHGAVVVLNPQTGEVLAMYSNPSYSLKEVQDGARWIQLEANDRDKPLVNRALGAYYIPGSTFKTVTMLAAYNAGMQDSQFLCSGSGYYAERGAKPIFDAGGTGEVHGRIGVDVAYEVSCNQYFAQLAIKLGADRMAEAARLLGITPYGSPEEAIRGRKKPDIWNVSNPAIARALAPREATIAVWPKMRAFDLGLVGYGQGYSGQMTPFEMALTASSIANLEGKLMKPRIEYNQPSAVYAQATTPQHAAEMRRIMGLVTQGASGTARGVFGPITAAGITSGGKTGTAEKQVPLYDPKTGEPKTTKKVERDRRGNIIREYEQIVLSPEMRIDSWFLCIAPLEHPQVAMAVIVEGGGYGSRAAAPIAAALVLKARELGLFGTLPAQQVEPAAEAQPKQSPQQQRQQPPPRQQASPAKPRQVAQR
;
A
#
# COMPACT_ATOMS: atom_id res chain seq x y z
N MET A 1 -16.72 29.06 8.16
CA MET A 1 -16.51 27.60 7.99
C MET A 1 -16.71 27.10 6.56
N ILE A 2 -17.07 27.95 5.60
CA ILE A 2 -17.31 27.60 4.18
C ILE A 2 -16.06 27.80 3.30
N LEU A 3 -15.03 28.48 3.80
CA LEU A 3 -13.82 28.88 3.03
C LEU A 3 -12.65 27.88 3.08
N LEU A 4 -12.82 26.70 3.71
CA LEU A 4 -11.72 25.72 3.90
C LEU A 4 -11.81 24.49 2.96
N GLN A 5 -12.73 24.48 1.98
CA GLN A 5 -13.05 23.26 1.22
C GLN A 5 -12.46 23.17 -0.19
N ALA A 6 -11.70 24.15 -0.66
CA ALA A 6 -11.13 24.09 -2.00
C ALA A 6 -9.71 24.67 -2.00
N ILE A 7 -8.72 23.87 -1.60
CA ILE A 7 -7.31 24.28 -1.76
C ILE A 7 -6.67 23.34 -2.77
N PRO A 8 -6.49 23.78 -4.04
CA PRO A 8 -5.61 23.09 -4.99
C PRO A 8 -4.17 23.10 -4.47
N GLU A 9 -3.38 22.10 -4.83
CA GLU A 9 -2.01 21.83 -4.37
C GLU A 9 -1.00 23.00 -4.44
N LYS A 10 -1.35 24.12 -5.09
CA LYS A 10 -0.52 25.35 -5.20
C LYS A 10 -0.95 26.50 -4.29
N GLN A 11 -1.97 26.33 -3.45
CA GLN A 11 -2.44 27.40 -2.56
C GLN A 11 -1.84 27.43 -1.13
N PRO A 12 -1.07 26.47 -0.62
CA PRO A 12 -0.47 26.61 0.71
C PRO A 12 0.37 27.88 0.85
N ALA A 13 1.04 28.31 -0.22
CA ALA A 13 1.87 29.52 -0.19
C ALA A 13 1.04 30.82 -0.06
N ILE A 14 -0.09 30.93 -0.74
CA ILE A 14 -0.95 32.14 -0.70
C ILE A 14 -1.68 32.22 0.63
N MET A 15 -2.23 31.11 1.12
CA MET A 15 -2.90 31.06 2.43
C MET A 15 -1.92 31.32 3.58
N SER A 16 -0.71 30.76 3.53
CA SER A 16 0.33 31.06 4.50
C SER A 16 0.74 32.53 4.46
N LEU A 17 0.75 33.14 3.28
CA LEU A 17 1.06 34.56 3.10
C LEU A 17 -0.06 35.46 3.65
N VAL A 18 -1.32 35.11 3.45
CA VAL A 18 -2.48 35.79 4.05
C VAL A 18 -2.50 35.66 5.57
N TYR A 19 -2.19 34.48 6.09
CA TYR A 19 -2.07 34.28 7.55
C TYR A 19 -0.89 35.02 8.14
N MET A 20 0.26 35.03 7.48
CA MET A 20 1.45 35.81 7.91
C MET A 20 1.18 37.31 7.87
N ALA A 21 0.48 37.79 6.83
CA ALA A 21 0.07 39.20 6.75
C ALA A 21 -0.94 39.56 7.87
N GLY A 22 -1.91 38.69 8.14
CA GLY A 22 -2.85 38.86 9.25
C GLY A 22 -2.16 38.88 10.62
N LEU A 23 -1.20 37.98 10.84
CA LEU A 23 -0.38 37.93 12.05
C LEU A 23 0.45 39.21 12.19
N ALA A 24 1.10 39.67 11.12
CA ALA A 24 1.92 40.86 11.11
C ALA A 24 1.08 42.12 11.43
N LEU A 25 -0.11 42.26 10.83
CA LEU A 25 -1.05 43.34 11.12
C LEU A 25 -1.52 43.33 12.59
N MET A 26 -1.77 42.14 13.13
CA MET A 26 -2.19 42.00 14.53
C MET A 26 -1.05 42.34 15.49
N VAL A 27 0.18 41.89 15.23
CA VAL A 27 1.38 42.26 16.02
C VAL A 27 1.63 43.76 15.94
N LEU A 28 1.51 44.38 14.75
CA LEU A 28 1.63 45.83 14.55
C LEU A 28 0.57 46.60 15.34
N TRP A 29 -0.69 46.13 15.31
CA TRP A 29 -1.77 46.76 16.07
C TRP A 29 -1.59 46.62 17.59
N LEU A 30 -1.14 45.44 18.08
CA LEU A 30 -0.77 45.22 19.48
C LEU A 30 0.41 46.13 19.89
N GLY A 31 1.44 46.23 19.06
CA GLY A 31 2.59 47.11 19.28
C GLY A 31 2.16 48.56 19.39
N LEU A 32 1.34 49.05 18.47
CA LEU A 32 0.79 50.40 18.49
C LEU A 32 -0.11 50.65 19.72
N SER A 33 -0.91 49.68 20.09
CA SER A 33 -1.78 49.75 21.29
C SER A 33 -0.94 49.80 22.56
N LEU A 34 0.09 48.97 22.68
CA LEU A 34 1.03 48.95 23.80
C LEU A 34 1.83 50.27 23.86
N PHE A 35 2.31 50.76 22.71
CA PHE A 35 3.01 52.05 22.62
C PHE A 35 2.11 53.21 23.09
N ARG A 36 0.86 53.27 22.62
CA ARG A 36 -0.13 54.24 23.07
C ARG A 36 -0.38 54.14 24.59
N TYR A 37 -0.49 52.93 25.11
CA TYR A 37 -0.68 52.69 26.53
C TYR A 37 0.53 53.13 27.38
N VAL A 38 1.76 52.77 26.98
CA VAL A 38 3.00 53.20 27.66
C VAL A 38 3.19 54.72 27.58
N ARG A 39 2.88 55.35 26.43
CA ARG A 39 2.92 56.79 26.27
C ARG A 39 1.90 57.51 27.14
N ALA A 40 0.67 56.96 27.25
CA ALA A 40 -0.34 57.46 28.16
C ALA A 40 0.06 57.30 29.64
N ARG A 41 0.67 56.15 29.96
CA ARG A 41 1.18 55.87 31.33
C ARG A 41 2.33 56.81 31.72
N ARG A 42 3.29 57.10 30.79
CA ARG A 42 4.38 58.06 31.03
C ARG A 42 3.87 59.48 31.21
N ARG A 43 2.84 59.87 30.45
CA ARG A 43 2.18 61.19 30.63
C ARG A 43 1.47 61.32 31.98
N ARG A 44 0.88 60.21 32.48
CA ARG A 44 0.25 60.16 33.82
C ARG A 44 1.27 60.24 34.95
N SER A 45 2.43 59.62 34.83
CA SER A 45 3.50 59.66 35.86
C SER A 45 4.17 61.04 35.95
N ALA A 46 4.15 61.84 34.83
CA ALA A 46 4.66 63.18 34.83
C ALA A 46 3.68 64.22 35.49
N LEU A 47 2.42 63.80 35.74
CA LEU A 47 1.37 64.63 36.36
C LEU A 47 1.02 64.11 37.78
N SER A 48 1.92 63.42 38.46
CA SER A 48 1.69 62.73 39.72
C SER A 48 1.41 63.61 40.96
N SER A 49 1.39 64.94 40.80
CA SER A 49 1.10 65.85 41.93
C SER A 49 -0.33 66.36 42.02
N VAL A 50 -1.20 66.05 41.04
CA VAL A 50 -2.62 66.47 41.07
C VAL A 50 -3.55 65.27 40.79
N ALA A 51 -4.53 65.08 41.68
CA ALA A 51 -5.48 64.01 41.47
C ALA A 51 -6.26 64.22 40.13
N PRO A 52 -6.49 63.14 39.34
CA PRO A 52 -7.18 63.26 38.01
C PRO A 52 -8.57 63.87 38.05
N GLN A 53 -9.17 63.89 39.25
CA GLN A 53 -10.53 64.41 39.47
C GLN A 53 -10.55 65.93 39.60
N ASP A 54 -9.42 66.55 39.93
CA ASP A 54 -9.31 67.99 40.18
C ASP A 54 -8.87 68.82 38.93
N LEU A 55 -8.72 68.16 37.79
CA LEU A 55 -8.38 68.84 36.54
C LEU A 55 -9.62 69.30 35.78
N PRO A 56 -9.62 70.54 35.22
CA PRO A 56 -10.68 71.04 34.35
C PRO A 56 -10.96 70.11 33.19
N GLU A 57 -12.20 70.01 32.76
CA GLU A 57 -12.67 69.04 31.76
C GLU A 57 -11.99 69.19 30.40
N GLU A 58 -11.64 70.43 29.99
CA GLU A 58 -10.87 70.71 28.78
C GLU A 58 -9.44 70.17 28.80
N VAL A 59 -8.84 70.17 30.01
CA VAL A 59 -7.50 69.60 30.21
C VAL A 59 -7.52 68.07 30.23
N ARG A 60 -8.59 67.48 30.77
CA ARG A 60 -8.84 66.02 30.72
C ARG A 60 -8.98 65.52 29.30
N GLN A 61 -9.76 66.20 28.44
CA GLN A 61 -9.93 65.84 27.04
C GLN A 61 -8.62 66.00 26.24
N ARG A 62 -7.84 67.06 26.40
CA ARG A 62 -6.54 67.24 25.75
C ARG A 62 -5.47 66.23 26.18
N LEU A 63 -5.54 65.77 27.40
CA LEU A 63 -4.59 64.75 27.95
C LEU A 63 -5.03 63.30 27.64
N GLY A 64 -6.21 63.12 27.08
CA GLY A 64 -6.75 61.78 26.80
C GLY A 64 -6.97 60.95 28.06
N VAL A 65 -7.22 61.59 29.23
CA VAL A 65 -7.52 60.94 30.49
C VAL A 65 -9.01 60.62 30.52
N THR A 66 -9.40 59.62 29.77
CA THR A 66 -10.71 59.01 29.94
C THR A 66 -10.64 58.06 31.09
N THR A 67 -11.66 58.07 31.98
CA THR A 67 -11.84 57.07 33.04
C THR A 67 -12.13 55.71 32.39
N THR A 68 -11.09 55.07 31.94
CA THR A 68 -11.24 53.74 31.39
C THR A 68 -11.48 52.76 32.54
N ASN A 69 -12.67 52.30 32.62
CA ASN A 69 -13.12 51.31 33.59
C ASN A 69 -12.15 50.11 33.51
N ARG A 70 -11.44 49.81 34.62
CA ARG A 70 -10.49 48.67 34.67
C ARG A 70 -11.10 47.37 34.16
N GLY A 71 -12.41 47.20 34.37
CA GLY A 71 -13.18 46.06 33.85
C GLY A 71 -13.20 45.98 32.32
N LEU A 72 -13.30 47.14 31.62
CA LEU A 72 -13.29 47.16 30.13
C LEU A 72 -11.94 46.75 29.54
N HIS A 73 -10.83 47.08 30.22
CA HIS A 73 -9.50 46.62 29.82
C HIS A 73 -9.30 45.13 30.02
N VAL A 74 -9.80 44.56 31.12
CA VAL A 74 -9.75 43.12 31.37
C VAL A 74 -10.55 42.36 30.30
N VAL A 75 -11.78 42.80 30.01
CA VAL A 75 -12.61 42.22 28.96
C VAL A 75 -11.92 42.28 27.61
N ARG A 76 -11.29 43.38 27.27
CA ARG A 76 -10.53 43.55 26.00
C ARG A 76 -9.35 42.56 25.91
N VAL A 77 -8.59 42.41 26.99
CA VAL A 77 -7.46 41.47 27.04
C VAL A 77 -7.96 40.03 26.91
N VAL A 78 -9.05 39.66 27.60
CA VAL A 78 -9.66 38.33 27.50
C VAL A 78 -10.13 38.03 26.07
N PHE A 79 -10.79 39.00 25.42
CA PHE A 79 -11.20 38.83 24.01
C PHE A 79 -10.03 38.67 23.05
N ILE A 80 -8.93 39.42 23.25
CA ILE A 80 -7.72 39.29 22.43
C ILE A 80 -7.06 37.92 22.65
N LEU A 81 -6.98 37.46 23.89
CA LEU A 81 -6.43 36.12 24.19
C LEU A 81 -7.30 35.01 23.60
N LEU A 82 -8.62 35.14 23.68
CA LEU A 82 -9.55 34.20 23.07
C LEU A 82 -9.39 34.16 21.54
N ALA A 83 -9.32 35.34 20.89
CA ALA A 83 -9.11 35.43 19.45
C ALA A 83 -7.77 34.83 19.02
N LEU A 84 -6.69 35.06 19.80
CA LEU A 84 -5.38 34.45 19.58
C LEU A 84 -5.40 32.93 19.74
N THR A 85 -6.13 32.44 20.75
CA THR A 85 -6.27 31.00 20.98
C THR A 85 -7.03 30.33 19.84
N VAL A 86 -8.16 30.92 19.41
CA VAL A 86 -8.95 30.43 18.27
C VAL A 86 -8.14 30.47 16.97
N PHE A 87 -7.40 31.55 16.74
CA PHE A 87 -6.53 31.68 15.57
C PHE A 87 -5.38 30.66 15.58
N GLY A 88 -4.70 30.52 16.73
CA GLY A 88 -3.63 29.53 16.91
C GLY A 88 -4.14 28.09 16.70
N PHE A 89 -5.34 27.81 17.20
CA PHE A 89 -5.98 26.51 17.00
C PHE A 89 -6.34 26.26 15.52
N HIS A 90 -6.81 27.30 14.80
CA HIS A 90 -7.07 27.20 13.35
C HIS A 90 -5.78 26.98 12.55
N VAL A 91 -4.70 27.68 12.87
CA VAL A 91 -3.39 27.49 12.23
C VAL A 91 -2.82 26.12 12.53
N TYR A 92 -2.94 25.68 13.77
CA TYR A 92 -2.53 24.31 14.17
C TYR A 92 -3.28 23.25 13.36
N TRP A 93 -4.61 23.34 13.28
CA TRP A 93 -5.43 22.38 12.55
C TRP A 93 -5.23 22.47 11.04
N ALA A 94 -5.01 23.65 10.47
CA ALA A 94 -4.68 23.78 9.05
C ALA A 94 -3.35 23.10 8.72
N ARG A 95 -2.30 23.34 9.51
CA ARG A 95 -1.00 22.64 9.35
C ARG A 95 -1.07 21.14 9.65
N TYR A 96 -1.82 20.75 10.68
CA TYR A 96 -2.00 19.36 11.03
C TYR A 96 -2.77 18.59 9.93
N ALA A 97 -3.69 19.26 9.25
CA ALA A 97 -4.40 18.70 8.10
C ALA A 97 -3.49 18.54 6.86
N GLU A 98 -2.54 19.48 6.66
CA GLU A 98 -1.60 19.44 5.53
C GLU A 98 -0.49 18.38 5.72
N ASP A 99 0.04 18.27 6.93
CA ASP A 99 1.38 17.71 7.03
C ASP A 99 1.50 16.23 7.37
N LYS A 100 0.55 15.52 7.95
CA LYS A 100 0.89 14.14 8.35
C LYS A 100 -0.21 13.30 9.02
N ASN A 101 -1.44 13.71 9.06
CA ASN A 101 -2.44 12.84 9.64
C ASN A 101 -3.13 11.99 8.58
N GLU A 102 -2.57 10.80 8.30
CA GLU A 102 -3.19 9.80 7.41
C GLU A 102 -4.68 9.59 7.75
N ARG A 103 -5.03 9.62 9.02
CA ARG A 103 -6.43 9.48 9.47
C ARG A 103 -7.31 10.68 9.13
N PHE A 104 -6.77 11.90 9.16
CA PHE A 104 -7.51 13.10 8.76
C PHE A 104 -7.68 13.14 7.23
N GLN A 105 -6.64 12.79 6.48
CA GLN A 105 -6.73 12.65 5.03
C GLN A 105 -7.70 11.54 4.65
N GLU A 106 -7.69 10.41 5.36
CA GLU A 106 -8.64 9.31 5.17
C GLU A 106 -10.08 9.74 5.49
N LEU A 107 -10.31 10.46 6.58
CA LEU A 107 -11.63 10.98 6.95
C LEU A 107 -12.10 12.10 6.00
N SER A 108 -11.20 12.99 5.57
CA SER A 108 -11.49 14.02 4.57
C SER A 108 -11.86 13.40 3.22
N TYR A 109 -11.18 12.31 2.86
CA TYR A 109 -11.45 11.56 1.65
C TYR A 109 -12.82 10.85 1.69
N LYS A 110 -13.28 10.45 2.88
CA LYS A 110 -14.60 9.85 3.13
C LYS A 110 -15.72 10.87 3.40
N ASP A 111 -15.45 12.17 3.42
CA ASP A 111 -16.45 13.19 3.75
C ASP A 111 -17.53 13.31 2.67
N LEU A 112 -18.76 13.00 3.07
CA LEU A 112 -19.95 13.04 2.22
C LEU A 112 -20.25 14.42 1.61
N ARG A 113 -19.78 15.50 2.24
CA ARG A 113 -19.95 16.87 1.74
C ARG A 113 -19.16 17.12 0.46
N ASN A 114 -18.03 16.44 0.30
CA ASN A 114 -17.22 16.47 -0.92
C ASN A 114 -17.90 15.75 -2.10
N ARG A 115 -18.94 14.95 -1.86
CA ARG A 115 -19.69 14.22 -2.90
C ARG A 115 -20.55 15.14 -3.77
N ARG A 116 -21.29 16.06 -3.17
CA ARG A 116 -22.25 16.92 -3.89
C ARG A 116 -21.59 17.85 -4.90
N LEU A 117 -20.30 18.12 -4.72
CA LEU A 117 -19.51 18.96 -5.61
C LEU A 117 -18.97 18.20 -6.83
N SER A 118 -18.87 16.86 -6.75
CA SER A 118 -18.31 16.04 -7.84
C SER A 118 -19.32 15.65 -8.92
N GLU A 119 -20.62 15.85 -8.70
CA GLU A 119 -21.68 15.46 -9.65
C GLU A 119 -21.84 16.43 -10.83
N SER A 120 -21.24 17.62 -10.75
CA SER A 120 -21.44 18.67 -11.76
C SER A 120 -20.47 18.63 -12.95
N THR A 121 -19.41 17.83 -12.88
CA THR A 121 -18.39 17.71 -13.95
C THR A 121 -18.21 16.26 -14.38
N LEU A 122 -18.26 16.02 -15.69
CA LEU A 122 -18.02 14.68 -16.25
C LEU A 122 -16.54 14.33 -16.08
N ARG A 123 -16.27 13.18 -15.48
CA ARG A 123 -14.92 12.61 -15.39
C ARG A 123 -14.49 12.08 -16.76
N GLY A 124 -13.19 11.97 -17.03
CA GLY A 124 -12.69 11.25 -18.21
C GLY A 124 -13.11 9.78 -18.24
N TRP A 125 -13.02 9.17 -19.38
CA TRP A 125 -13.23 7.71 -19.50
C TRP A 125 -12.03 6.97 -18.90
N ILE A 126 -12.29 5.76 -18.42
CA ILE A 126 -11.23 4.84 -18.01
C ILE A 126 -11.22 3.71 -19.04
N LEU A 127 -10.11 3.58 -19.75
CA LEU A 127 -9.88 2.58 -20.76
C LEU A 127 -8.99 1.46 -20.22
N ASP A 128 -9.18 0.26 -20.74
CA ASP A 128 -8.28 -0.84 -20.46
C ASP A 128 -6.92 -0.66 -21.18
N ARG A 129 -6.01 -1.62 -21.04
CA ARG A 129 -4.67 -1.56 -21.64
C ARG A 129 -4.65 -1.48 -23.17
N THR A 130 -5.73 -1.81 -23.86
CA THR A 130 -5.83 -1.65 -25.32
C THR A 130 -6.09 -0.21 -25.73
N GLY A 131 -6.73 0.58 -24.86
CA GLY A 131 -7.09 1.97 -25.10
C GLY A 131 -8.28 2.12 -26.05
N THR A 132 -9.08 1.05 -26.28
CA THR A 132 -10.24 1.07 -27.16
C THR A 132 -11.53 1.29 -26.39
N LEU A 133 -12.53 1.89 -27.04
CA LEU A 133 -13.83 2.17 -26.42
C LEU A 133 -14.63 0.91 -26.14
N GLU A 134 -14.47 -0.11 -26.99
CA GLU A 134 -15.13 -1.41 -26.84
C GLU A 134 -14.73 -2.11 -25.53
N ARG A 135 -13.56 -1.76 -25.01
CA ARG A 135 -13.02 -2.28 -23.76
C ARG A 135 -12.92 -1.22 -22.66
N ALA A 136 -13.75 -0.17 -22.75
CA ALA A 136 -13.80 0.85 -21.71
C ALA A 136 -14.25 0.25 -20.37
N LEU A 137 -13.53 0.60 -19.30
CA LEU A 137 -13.81 0.14 -17.94
C LEU A 137 -14.81 1.04 -17.24
N ALA A 138 -14.83 2.34 -17.58
CA ALA A 138 -15.82 3.30 -17.14
C ALA A 138 -16.03 4.37 -18.23
N LEU A 139 -17.28 4.63 -18.57
CA LEU A 139 -17.69 5.59 -19.61
C LEU A 139 -19.00 6.28 -19.23
N TYR A 140 -19.45 7.22 -20.04
CA TYR A 140 -20.77 7.83 -19.88
C TYR A 140 -21.72 7.36 -20.98
N LYS A 141 -22.96 7.09 -20.57
CA LYS A 141 -24.06 6.75 -21.45
C LYS A 141 -25.22 7.69 -21.25
N ARG A 142 -25.89 8.08 -22.33
CA ARG A 142 -27.14 8.83 -22.27
C ARG A 142 -28.30 7.84 -22.21
N GLU A 143 -29.11 7.92 -21.17
CA GLU A 143 -30.35 7.16 -21.04
C GLU A 143 -31.46 7.75 -21.89
N GLY A 144 -32.55 6.97 -22.11
CA GLY A 144 -33.69 7.38 -22.90
C GLY A 144 -34.41 8.65 -22.39
N ASN A 145 -34.27 8.98 -21.10
CA ASN A 145 -34.77 10.21 -20.48
C ASN A 145 -33.86 11.44 -20.72
N GLY A 146 -32.73 11.26 -21.45
CA GLY A 146 -31.73 12.29 -21.72
C GLY A 146 -30.69 12.47 -20.63
N GLN A 147 -30.80 11.78 -19.51
CA GLN A 147 -29.84 11.84 -18.40
C GLN A 147 -28.52 11.17 -18.81
N ILE A 148 -27.39 11.75 -18.41
CA ILE A 148 -26.06 11.18 -18.61
C ILE A 148 -25.67 10.47 -17.32
N VAL A 149 -25.42 9.15 -17.43
CA VAL A 149 -25.05 8.30 -16.30
C VAL A 149 -23.65 7.71 -16.51
N ARG A 150 -22.91 7.53 -15.39
CA ARG A 150 -21.65 6.80 -15.40
C ARG A 150 -21.93 5.31 -15.53
N GLU A 151 -21.37 4.67 -16.54
CA GLU A 151 -21.53 3.24 -16.80
C GLU A 151 -20.22 2.50 -16.57
N TYR A 152 -20.34 1.32 -15.97
CA TYR A 152 -19.23 0.40 -15.71
C TYR A 152 -19.51 -0.92 -16.44
N PRO A 153 -19.00 -1.11 -17.68
CA PRO A 153 -19.29 -2.31 -18.47
C PRO A 153 -18.86 -3.62 -17.81
N TYR A 154 -17.79 -3.55 -17.00
CA TYR A 154 -17.23 -4.69 -16.27
C TYR A 154 -17.62 -4.72 -14.78
N ASP A 155 -18.51 -3.87 -14.36
CA ASP A 155 -19.18 -3.76 -13.05
C ASP A 155 -18.42 -4.43 -11.87
N GLU A 156 -18.89 -5.63 -11.43
CA GLU A 156 -18.28 -6.38 -10.30
C GLU A 156 -16.78 -6.67 -10.48
N ALA A 157 -16.33 -6.82 -11.73
CA ALA A 157 -14.92 -7.07 -12.01
C ALA A 157 -14.01 -5.92 -11.60
N MET A 158 -14.52 -4.69 -11.63
CA MET A 158 -13.74 -3.48 -11.33
C MET A 158 -14.07 -2.88 -9.96
N ALA A 159 -15.09 -3.39 -9.26
CA ALA A 159 -15.60 -2.78 -8.04
C ALA A 159 -14.53 -2.60 -6.94
N GLN A 160 -13.71 -3.62 -6.70
CA GLN A 160 -12.65 -3.59 -5.68
C GLN A 160 -11.48 -2.65 -6.05
N LEU A 161 -11.33 -2.30 -7.33
CA LEU A 161 -10.34 -1.34 -7.80
C LEU A 161 -10.89 0.08 -7.82
N PHE A 162 -12.08 0.26 -8.39
CA PHE A 162 -12.68 1.59 -8.54
C PHE A 162 -13.23 2.14 -7.24
N GLY A 163 -13.63 1.24 -6.34
CA GLY A 163 -14.21 1.63 -5.07
C GLY A 163 -15.62 2.18 -5.21
N SER A 164 -16.10 2.78 -4.15
CA SER A 164 -17.42 3.39 -4.09
C SER A 164 -17.34 4.76 -3.43
N ASP A 165 -18.06 5.72 -3.98
CA ASP A 165 -18.20 7.05 -3.36
C ASP A 165 -18.86 6.99 -1.97
N ARG A 166 -19.50 5.89 -1.59
CA ARG A 166 -20.13 5.70 -0.27
C ARG A 166 -19.19 5.11 0.78
N GLY A 167 -18.18 4.37 0.36
CA GLY A 167 -17.23 3.73 1.26
C GLY A 167 -15.81 4.14 0.98
N ASP A 168 -15.03 3.20 0.45
CA ASP A 168 -13.68 3.48 0.00
C ASP A 168 -13.74 4.02 -1.42
N PRO A 169 -13.31 5.25 -1.65
CA PRO A 169 -13.49 5.92 -2.94
C PRO A 169 -12.62 5.35 -4.07
N GLY A 170 -11.66 4.48 -3.75
CA GLY A 170 -10.89 3.69 -4.71
C GLY A 170 -10.13 4.49 -5.76
N LEU A 171 -9.77 3.77 -6.83
CA LEU A 171 -8.93 4.26 -7.91
C LEU A 171 -9.62 5.35 -8.75
N GLU A 172 -10.92 5.24 -9.01
CA GLU A 172 -11.60 6.21 -9.87
C GLU A 172 -11.52 7.63 -9.30
N ARG A 173 -11.77 7.76 -8.00
CA ARG A 173 -11.64 9.05 -7.31
C ARG A 173 -10.18 9.51 -7.24
N ALA A 174 -9.25 8.58 -7.11
CA ALA A 174 -7.83 8.91 -7.06
C ALA A 174 -7.30 9.44 -8.39
N LEU A 175 -7.79 8.91 -9.51
CA LEU A 175 -7.42 9.36 -10.86
C LEU A 175 -7.94 10.76 -11.18
N PHE A 176 -9.20 11.04 -10.85
CA PHE A 176 -9.86 12.29 -11.23
C PHE A 176 -9.91 13.32 -10.09
N GLY A 177 -9.39 12.97 -8.93
CA GLY A 177 -9.46 13.79 -7.72
C GLY A 177 -10.88 13.85 -7.16
N VAL A 178 -11.04 14.57 -6.06
CA VAL A 178 -12.32 15.21 -5.73
C VAL A 178 -12.42 16.34 -6.74
N GLN A 179 -13.11 16.11 -7.82
CA GLN A 179 -13.53 17.22 -8.66
C GLN A 179 -14.46 18.05 -7.78
N SER A 180 -13.88 18.97 -7.06
CA SER A 180 -14.63 20.13 -6.68
C SER A 180 -15.07 20.73 -8.00
N GLY A 181 -16.36 20.68 -8.30
CA GLY A 181 -16.97 21.65 -9.17
C GLY A 181 -16.82 22.99 -8.47
N ALA A 182 -15.60 23.43 -8.23
CA ALA A 182 -15.30 24.79 -7.93
C ALA A 182 -15.85 25.51 -9.16
N ALA A 183 -17.01 26.15 -9.00
CA ALA A 183 -17.33 27.27 -9.85
C ALA A 183 -16.00 28.03 -9.96
N PRO A 184 -15.56 28.36 -11.20
CA PRO A 184 -14.30 29.06 -11.39
C PRO A 184 -14.25 30.18 -10.37
N GLU A 185 -13.16 30.30 -9.62
CA GLU A 185 -13.04 31.34 -8.62
C GLU A 185 -13.39 32.65 -9.33
N ALA A 186 -14.17 33.52 -8.68
CA ALA A 186 -14.60 34.78 -9.30
C ALA A 186 -13.42 35.55 -9.93
N MET A 187 -12.21 35.36 -9.41
CA MET A 187 -10.98 35.89 -9.92
C MET A 187 -10.53 35.26 -11.25
N ASP A 188 -10.74 33.95 -11.44
CA ASP A 188 -10.38 33.27 -12.69
C ASP A 188 -11.32 33.66 -13.84
N VAL A 189 -12.61 33.89 -13.52
CA VAL A 189 -13.60 34.41 -14.47
C VAL A 189 -13.24 35.85 -14.86
N VAL A 190 -12.84 36.69 -13.89
CA VAL A 190 -12.42 38.11 -14.14
C VAL A 190 -11.12 38.17 -14.93
N MET A 191 -10.23 37.20 -14.77
CA MET A 191 -8.92 37.19 -15.46
C MET A 191 -8.96 36.49 -16.83
N GLU A 192 -10.13 36.03 -17.30
CA GLU A 192 -10.31 35.25 -18.56
C GLU A 192 -9.29 34.11 -18.72
N ARG A 193 -8.85 33.55 -17.61
CA ARG A 193 -7.92 32.43 -17.64
C ARG A 193 -8.63 31.24 -18.25
N ASP A 194 -8.05 30.73 -19.33
CA ASP A 194 -8.47 29.51 -19.99
C ASP A 194 -8.41 28.36 -18.97
N ILE A 195 -9.54 28.07 -18.33
CA ILE A 195 -9.66 27.01 -17.32
C ILE A 195 -9.68 25.68 -18.06
N LYS A 196 -8.54 25.29 -18.61
CA LYS A 196 -8.29 23.94 -19.07
C LYS A 196 -8.22 23.06 -17.82
N GLN A 197 -9.34 22.46 -17.46
CA GLN A 197 -9.38 21.49 -16.39
C GLN A 197 -8.67 20.21 -16.86
N PRO A 198 -7.50 19.85 -16.30
CA PRO A 198 -6.83 18.58 -16.63
C PRO A 198 -7.61 17.35 -16.16
N ALA A 199 -8.66 17.54 -15.37
CA ALA A 199 -9.44 16.48 -14.73
C ALA A 199 -10.35 15.69 -15.67
N ASN A 200 -10.53 16.11 -16.92
CA ASN A 200 -11.44 15.44 -17.88
C ASN A 200 -10.71 14.63 -18.94
N LEU A 201 -9.41 14.37 -18.78
CA LEU A 201 -8.66 13.54 -19.71
C LEU A 201 -8.97 12.07 -19.46
N ASP A 202 -9.15 11.34 -20.57
CA ASP A 202 -9.29 9.89 -20.50
C ASP A 202 -8.02 9.24 -19.96
N VAL A 203 -8.21 8.22 -19.14
CA VAL A 203 -7.11 7.50 -18.52
C VAL A 203 -7.07 6.06 -19.04
N ARG A 204 -5.90 5.63 -19.47
CA ARG A 204 -5.64 4.26 -19.88
C ARG A 204 -4.94 3.52 -18.75
N LEU A 205 -5.52 2.40 -18.31
CA LEU A 205 -4.94 1.54 -17.28
C LEU A 205 -4.12 0.40 -17.92
N THR A 206 -3.31 -0.27 -17.10
CA THR A 206 -2.58 -1.48 -17.50
C THR A 206 -3.45 -2.74 -17.44
N ILE A 207 -4.62 -2.66 -16.81
CA ILE A 207 -5.57 -3.76 -16.68
C ILE A 207 -6.04 -4.21 -18.08
N ASP A 208 -5.99 -5.53 -18.32
CA ASP A 208 -6.65 -6.16 -19.45
C ASP A 208 -8.04 -6.62 -19.03
N SER A 209 -9.07 -6.03 -19.62
CA SER A 209 -10.46 -6.24 -19.23
C SER A 209 -10.91 -7.69 -19.40
N GLU A 210 -10.43 -8.41 -20.45
CA GLU A 210 -10.80 -9.80 -20.69
C GLU A 210 -10.05 -10.76 -19.74
N LEU A 211 -8.80 -10.45 -19.40
CA LEU A 211 -8.09 -11.21 -18.37
C LEU A 211 -8.74 -11.02 -16.99
N GLN A 212 -9.16 -9.79 -16.69
CA GLN A 212 -9.90 -9.45 -15.47
C GLN A 212 -11.23 -10.22 -15.40
N LYS A 213 -11.99 -10.26 -16.50
CA LYS A 213 -13.25 -11.02 -16.62
C LYS A 213 -13.01 -12.52 -16.41
N THR A 214 -11.93 -13.06 -16.96
CA THR A 214 -11.56 -14.46 -16.74
C THR A 214 -11.30 -14.73 -15.26
N ALA A 215 -10.65 -13.81 -14.53
CA ALA A 215 -10.46 -13.95 -13.09
C ALA A 215 -11.80 -13.99 -12.33
N VAL A 216 -12.78 -13.17 -12.72
CA VAL A 216 -14.15 -13.19 -12.17
C VAL A 216 -14.81 -14.56 -12.40
N GLU A 217 -14.79 -15.03 -13.63
CA GLU A 217 -15.40 -16.32 -14.00
C GLU A 217 -14.81 -17.50 -13.23
N GLN A 218 -13.49 -17.51 -13.08
CA GLN A 218 -12.76 -18.57 -12.39
C GLN A 218 -12.94 -18.55 -10.87
N LEU A 219 -13.16 -17.38 -10.27
CA LEU A 219 -13.42 -17.26 -8.84
C LEU A 219 -14.91 -17.30 -8.46
N ARG A 220 -15.81 -17.41 -9.43
CA ARG A 220 -17.25 -17.42 -9.17
C ARG A 220 -17.64 -18.48 -8.15
N GLY A 221 -18.40 -18.08 -7.11
CA GLY A 221 -18.82 -18.94 -6.02
C GLY A 221 -17.71 -19.35 -5.03
N ARG A 222 -16.54 -18.72 -5.09
CA ARG A 222 -15.41 -18.98 -4.20
C ARG A 222 -14.94 -17.69 -3.56
N HIS A 223 -14.48 -17.72 -2.34
CA HIS A 223 -13.79 -16.59 -1.71
C HIS A 223 -12.31 -16.65 -2.09
N GLY A 224 -11.74 -15.53 -2.53
CA GLY A 224 -10.34 -15.51 -2.91
C GLY A 224 -9.93 -14.27 -3.69
N ALA A 225 -8.73 -14.32 -4.25
CA ALA A 225 -8.21 -13.24 -5.08
C ALA A 225 -7.23 -13.77 -6.13
N VAL A 226 -7.13 -12.99 -7.22
CA VAL A 226 -6.15 -13.15 -8.29
C VAL A 226 -5.41 -11.84 -8.47
N VAL A 227 -4.09 -11.91 -8.60
CA VAL A 227 -3.23 -10.79 -9.02
C VAL A 227 -2.32 -11.28 -10.13
N VAL A 228 -2.34 -10.59 -11.28
CA VAL A 228 -1.51 -10.89 -12.45
C VAL A 228 -0.70 -9.67 -12.81
N LEU A 229 0.62 -9.84 -12.89
CA LEU A 229 1.60 -8.80 -13.19
C LEU A 229 2.39 -9.13 -14.45
N ASN A 230 2.81 -8.13 -15.20
CA ASN A 230 3.91 -8.29 -16.14
C ASN A 230 5.23 -8.11 -15.39
N PRO A 231 6.07 -9.16 -15.28
CA PRO A 231 7.28 -9.12 -14.47
C PRO A 231 8.38 -8.22 -15.05
N GLN A 232 8.34 -7.90 -16.35
CA GLN A 232 9.37 -7.08 -17.00
C GLN A 232 9.08 -5.58 -16.84
N THR A 233 7.79 -5.20 -16.75
CA THR A 233 7.37 -3.79 -16.77
C THR A 233 6.71 -3.31 -15.48
N GLY A 234 6.32 -4.23 -14.59
CA GLY A 234 5.55 -3.93 -13.38
C GLY A 234 4.06 -3.64 -13.65
N GLU A 235 3.55 -3.81 -14.87
CA GLU A 235 2.13 -3.63 -15.18
C GLU A 235 1.26 -4.59 -14.39
N VAL A 236 0.20 -4.05 -13.76
CA VAL A 236 -0.88 -4.87 -13.20
C VAL A 236 -1.85 -5.19 -14.32
N LEU A 237 -1.84 -6.45 -14.78
CA LEU A 237 -2.65 -6.91 -15.90
C LEU A 237 -4.08 -7.32 -15.46
N ALA A 238 -4.19 -7.88 -14.26
CA ALA A 238 -5.46 -8.17 -13.60
C ALA A 238 -5.29 -8.16 -12.09
N MET A 239 -6.31 -7.68 -11.37
CA MET A 239 -6.38 -7.74 -9.92
C MET A 239 -7.84 -7.82 -9.49
N TYR A 240 -8.25 -9.00 -9.01
CA TYR A 240 -9.64 -9.27 -8.67
C TYR A 240 -9.76 -9.91 -7.28
N SER A 241 -10.79 -9.53 -6.58
CA SER A 241 -11.15 -10.05 -5.25
C SER A 241 -12.61 -10.49 -5.26
N ASN A 242 -12.88 -11.71 -4.80
CA ASN A 242 -14.20 -12.29 -4.69
C ASN A 242 -14.50 -12.74 -3.24
N PRO A 243 -15.69 -12.55 -2.66
CA PRO A 243 -16.85 -11.87 -3.24
C PRO A 243 -16.61 -10.39 -3.55
N SER A 244 -17.27 -9.91 -4.61
CA SER A 244 -17.27 -8.53 -5.03
C SER A 244 -18.69 -7.94 -4.91
N TYR A 245 -18.91 -6.75 -5.43
CA TYR A 245 -20.19 -6.07 -5.40
C TYR A 245 -20.42 -5.32 -6.71
N SER A 246 -21.67 -4.98 -7.01
CA SER A 246 -22.00 -4.17 -8.19
C SER A 246 -21.76 -2.68 -7.93
N LEU A 247 -20.97 -2.03 -8.79
CA LEU A 247 -20.77 -0.58 -8.78
C LEU A 247 -22.07 0.20 -9.04
N LYS A 248 -23.02 -0.41 -9.77
CA LYS A 248 -24.35 0.16 -10.02
C LYS A 248 -25.20 0.11 -8.76
N GLU A 249 -25.26 -1.05 -8.10
CA GLU A 249 -26.09 -1.24 -6.92
C GLU A 249 -25.64 -0.44 -5.70
N VAL A 250 -24.34 -0.22 -5.52
CA VAL A 250 -23.82 0.56 -4.38
C VAL A 250 -24.15 2.06 -4.45
N GLN A 251 -24.72 2.55 -5.55
CA GLN A 251 -25.31 3.88 -5.60
C GLN A 251 -26.54 3.96 -4.69
N ASP A 252 -27.25 2.85 -4.44
CA ASP A 252 -28.30 2.76 -3.44
C ASP A 252 -27.72 2.63 -2.01
N GLY A 253 -28.13 3.52 -1.11
CA GLY A 253 -27.69 3.53 0.27
C GLY A 253 -28.12 2.31 1.07
N ALA A 254 -29.31 1.75 0.79
CA ALA A 254 -29.79 0.56 1.46
C ALA A 254 -28.95 -0.67 1.08
N ARG A 255 -28.54 -0.75 -0.19
CA ARG A 255 -27.68 -1.82 -0.66
C ARG A 255 -26.28 -1.75 -0.05
N TRP A 256 -25.73 -0.52 0.08
CA TRP A 256 -24.46 -0.33 0.77
C TRP A 256 -24.47 -0.85 2.21
N ILE A 257 -25.52 -0.50 2.98
CA ILE A 257 -25.66 -0.95 4.37
C ILE A 257 -25.71 -2.49 4.44
N GLN A 258 -26.39 -3.16 3.50
CA GLN A 258 -26.42 -4.62 3.44
C GLN A 258 -25.05 -5.23 3.16
N LEU A 259 -24.27 -4.62 2.26
CA LEU A 259 -22.92 -5.08 1.96
C LEU A 259 -21.97 -4.90 3.16
N GLU A 260 -22.10 -3.77 3.87
CA GLU A 260 -21.30 -3.47 5.06
C GLU A 260 -21.64 -4.41 6.22
N ALA A 261 -22.90 -4.77 6.37
CA ALA A 261 -23.38 -5.71 7.40
C ALA A 261 -23.09 -7.19 7.08
N ASN A 262 -22.60 -7.51 5.86
CA ASN A 262 -22.29 -8.90 5.47
C ASN A 262 -20.93 -9.34 6.02
N ASP A 263 -20.88 -9.65 7.30
CA ASP A 263 -19.67 -10.13 7.97
C ASP A 263 -19.21 -11.53 7.53
N ARG A 264 -20.10 -12.32 6.97
CA ARG A 264 -19.78 -13.67 6.48
C ARG A 264 -18.91 -13.62 5.23
N ASP A 265 -19.37 -12.90 4.22
CA ASP A 265 -18.75 -12.88 2.89
C ASP A 265 -17.77 -11.73 2.71
N LYS A 266 -17.99 -10.63 3.46
CA LYS A 266 -17.16 -9.40 3.46
C LYS A 266 -16.86 -8.89 2.05
N PRO A 267 -17.90 -8.61 1.23
CA PRO A 267 -17.72 -8.26 -0.18
C PRO A 267 -16.98 -6.93 -0.39
N LEU A 268 -16.97 -6.05 0.62
CA LEU A 268 -16.24 -4.79 0.56
C LEU A 268 -14.73 -4.93 0.81
N VAL A 269 -14.28 -6.10 1.29
CA VAL A 269 -12.86 -6.36 1.53
C VAL A 269 -12.14 -6.67 0.23
N ASN A 270 -11.22 -5.81 -0.17
CA ASN A 270 -10.29 -6.12 -1.26
C ASN A 270 -9.27 -7.18 -0.80
N ARG A 271 -9.56 -8.45 -1.09
CA ARG A 271 -8.71 -9.57 -0.66
C ARG A 271 -7.34 -9.57 -1.31
N ALA A 272 -7.22 -8.97 -2.49
CA ALA A 272 -5.96 -8.90 -3.21
C ALA A 272 -4.94 -8.01 -2.47
N LEU A 273 -5.38 -6.89 -1.92
CA LEU A 273 -4.55 -5.88 -1.26
C LEU A 273 -4.70 -5.86 0.26
N GLY A 274 -5.92 -6.13 0.75
CA GLY A 274 -6.33 -5.81 2.13
C GLY A 274 -6.49 -7.02 3.06
N ALA A 275 -6.44 -8.26 2.57
CA ALA A 275 -6.58 -9.44 3.42
C ALA A 275 -5.22 -10.12 3.67
N TYR A 276 -5.03 -10.59 4.90
CA TYR A 276 -3.86 -11.36 5.28
C TYR A 276 -4.11 -12.85 5.23
N TYR A 277 -3.13 -13.55 4.69
CA TYR A 277 -3.10 -15.01 4.61
C TYR A 277 -1.76 -15.55 5.05
N ILE A 278 -1.77 -16.74 5.63
CA ILE A 278 -0.57 -17.54 5.83
C ILE A 278 -0.12 -18.02 4.44
N PRO A 279 1.14 -17.78 4.02
CA PRO A 279 1.58 -18.10 2.67
C PRO A 279 1.72 -19.61 2.41
N GLY A 280 1.88 -20.42 3.45
CA GLY A 280 2.16 -21.83 3.30
C GLY A 280 3.37 -22.08 2.40
N SER A 281 3.37 -23.18 1.68
CA SER A 281 4.49 -23.58 0.82
C SER A 281 4.87 -22.61 -0.30
N THR A 282 4.06 -21.55 -0.57
CA THR A 282 4.49 -20.50 -1.53
C THR A 282 5.66 -19.68 -0.98
N PHE A 283 5.80 -19.58 0.34
CA PHE A 283 6.92 -18.91 0.99
C PHE A 283 8.27 -19.59 0.76
N LYS A 284 8.28 -20.88 0.38
CA LYS A 284 9.51 -21.58 -0.02
C LYS A 284 10.22 -20.89 -1.17
N THR A 285 9.52 -20.10 -1.96
CA THR A 285 10.08 -19.25 -3.01
C THR A 285 10.98 -18.16 -2.42
N VAL A 286 10.58 -17.55 -1.30
CA VAL A 286 11.38 -16.56 -0.56
C VAL A 286 12.61 -17.24 0.06
N THR A 287 12.45 -18.43 0.65
CA THR A 287 13.54 -19.19 1.25
C THR A 287 14.55 -19.68 0.19
N MET A 288 14.06 -20.05 -0.99
CA MET A 288 14.90 -20.40 -2.14
C MET A 288 15.71 -19.18 -2.61
N LEU A 289 15.10 -18.01 -2.75
CA LEU A 289 15.78 -16.75 -3.07
C LEU A 289 16.89 -16.44 -2.05
N ALA A 290 16.60 -16.58 -0.75
CA ALA A 290 17.57 -16.39 0.31
C ALA A 290 18.78 -17.34 0.16
N ALA A 291 18.53 -18.59 -0.22
CA ALA A 291 19.60 -19.57 -0.43
C ALA A 291 20.50 -19.23 -1.63
N TYR A 292 19.89 -18.82 -2.75
CA TYR A 292 20.63 -18.38 -3.93
C TYR A 292 21.47 -17.14 -3.64
N ASN A 293 20.89 -16.13 -2.99
CA ASN A 293 21.60 -14.91 -2.63
C ASN A 293 22.72 -15.13 -1.59
N ALA A 294 22.63 -16.21 -0.80
CA ALA A 294 23.63 -16.60 0.19
C ALA A 294 24.67 -17.62 -0.35
N GLY A 295 24.60 -18.06 -1.62
CA GLY A 295 25.45 -19.10 -2.17
C GLY A 295 25.23 -20.49 -1.51
N MET A 296 24.02 -20.78 -1.06
CA MET A 296 23.65 -22.02 -0.36
C MET A 296 22.70 -22.91 -1.16
N GLN A 297 22.49 -22.63 -2.45
CA GLN A 297 21.61 -23.39 -3.36
C GLN A 297 21.98 -24.87 -3.49
N ASP A 298 23.26 -25.21 -3.33
CA ASP A 298 23.75 -26.61 -3.44
C ASP A 298 23.59 -27.43 -2.14
N SER A 299 22.92 -26.85 -1.14
CA SER A 299 22.68 -27.56 0.13
C SER A 299 21.81 -28.79 -0.08
N GLN A 300 22.23 -29.90 0.52
CA GLN A 300 21.46 -31.14 0.53
C GLN A 300 21.05 -31.49 1.96
N PHE A 301 19.80 -31.90 2.13
CA PHE A 301 19.27 -32.34 3.42
C PHE A 301 18.51 -33.65 3.31
N LEU A 302 18.42 -34.35 4.43
CA LEU A 302 17.69 -35.60 4.54
C LEU A 302 16.21 -35.33 4.88
N CYS A 303 15.32 -35.86 4.05
CA CYS A 303 13.90 -35.98 4.33
C CYS A 303 13.60 -37.44 4.71
N SER A 304 13.10 -37.68 5.91
CA SER A 304 12.88 -39.02 6.46
C SER A 304 11.49 -39.22 7.02
N GLY A 305 11.04 -40.45 7.11
CA GLY A 305 9.72 -40.79 7.68
C GLY A 305 9.59 -40.54 9.19
N SER A 306 10.72 -40.35 9.90
CA SER A 306 10.69 -39.93 11.32
C SER A 306 10.43 -38.44 11.51
N GLY A 307 10.39 -37.67 10.41
CA GLY A 307 10.34 -36.21 10.45
C GLY A 307 11.69 -35.55 10.80
N TYR A 308 11.74 -34.24 10.74
CA TYR A 308 12.92 -33.45 11.11
C TYR A 308 12.71 -32.80 12.48
N TYR A 309 13.62 -33.08 13.41
CA TYR A 309 13.66 -32.45 14.74
C TYR A 309 14.66 -31.26 14.71
N ALA A 310 14.13 -30.06 14.71
CA ALA A 310 14.96 -28.84 14.61
C ALA A 310 15.81 -28.61 15.87
N GLU A 311 15.31 -29.01 17.03
CA GLU A 311 16.00 -28.90 18.32
C GLU A 311 15.48 -29.98 19.30
N ARG A 312 16.21 -30.24 20.38
CA ARG A 312 15.84 -31.23 21.38
C ARG A 312 14.51 -30.84 22.03
N GLY A 313 13.54 -31.77 22.04
CA GLY A 313 12.21 -31.56 22.62
C GLY A 313 11.21 -30.84 21.71
N ALA A 314 11.62 -30.42 20.52
CA ALA A 314 10.69 -29.86 19.52
C ALA A 314 9.82 -30.99 18.92
N LYS A 315 8.65 -30.59 18.39
CA LYS A 315 7.84 -31.48 17.56
C LYS A 315 8.54 -31.76 16.23
N PRO A 316 8.42 -32.98 15.68
CA PRO A 316 8.97 -33.26 14.36
C PRO A 316 8.21 -32.50 13.27
N ILE A 317 8.94 -32.02 12.26
CA ILE A 317 8.40 -31.40 11.05
C ILE A 317 8.24 -32.50 10.01
N PHE A 318 7.03 -32.67 9.48
CA PHE A 318 6.69 -33.61 8.43
C PHE A 318 6.31 -32.90 7.12
N ASP A 319 6.35 -33.64 6.04
CA ASP A 319 5.75 -33.25 4.78
C ASP A 319 4.21 -33.43 4.79
N ALA A 320 3.51 -32.97 3.76
CA ALA A 320 2.04 -32.95 3.74
C ALA A 320 1.40 -34.34 3.84
N GLY A 321 2.06 -35.39 3.36
CA GLY A 321 1.65 -36.80 3.47
C GLY A 321 2.02 -37.47 4.81
N GLY A 322 2.59 -36.71 5.74
CA GLY A 322 2.99 -37.22 7.06
C GLY A 322 4.18 -38.17 6.99
N THR A 323 4.15 -39.23 7.79
CA THR A 323 5.25 -40.23 7.88
C THR A 323 5.44 -41.04 6.60
N GLY A 324 4.45 -41.08 5.70
CA GLY A 324 4.49 -41.80 4.43
C GLY A 324 5.27 -41.11 3.32
N GLU A 325 5.52 -39.81 3.44
CA GLU A 325 6.29 -39.02 2.45
C GLU A 325 7.77 -38.98 2.83
N VAL A 326 8.59 -39.75 2.09
CA VAL A 326 10.04 -39.83 2.30
C VAL A 326 10.76 -39.58 0.98
N HIS A 327 11.55 -38.49 0.94
CA HIS A 327 12.28 -38.10 -0.27
C HIS A 327 13.78 -38.45 -0.23
N GLY A 328 14.32 -38.92 0.93
CA GLY A 328 15.74 -39.22 1.10
C GLY A 328 16.62 -37.94 1.14
N ARG A 329 17.85 -38.05 0.68
CA ARG A 329 18.77 -36.90 0.59
C ARG A 329 18.53 -36.16 -0.73
N ILE A 330 18.05 -34.95 -0.66
CA ILE A 330 17.60 -34.15 -1.81
C ILE A 330 18.22 -32.76 -1.80
N GLY A 331 18.33 -32.16 -3.00
CA GLY A 331 18.70 -30.75 -3.25
C GLY A 331 17.46 -29.84 -3.36
N VAL A 332 17.71 -28.55 -3.62
CA VAL A 332 16.67 -27.52 -3.69
C VAL A 332 15.66 -27.77 -4.83
N ASP A 333 16.12 -28.30 -5.95
CA ASP A 333 15.32 -28.59 -7.14
C ASP A 333 14.24 -29.63 -6.86
N VAL A 334 14.63 -30.82 -6.41
CA VAL A 334 13.68 -31.89 -6.00
C VAL A 334 12.80 -31.43 -4.84
N ALA A 335 13.40 -30.78 -3.83
CA ALA A 335 12.64 -30.32 -2.67
C ALA A 335 11.56 -29.28 -3.03
N TYR A 336 11.82 -28.42 -4.02
CA TYR A 336 10.85 -27.43 -4.50
C TYR A 336 9.75 -28.09 -5.35
N GLU A 337 10.14 -29.02 -6.25
CA GLU A 337 9.22 -29.80 -7.09
C GLU A 337 8.17 -30.54 -6.26
N VAL A 338 8.61 -31.32 -5.27
CA VAL A 338 7.74 -32.12 -4.39
C VAL A 338 7.21 -31.33 -3.19
N SER A 339 7.65 -30.10 -3.03
CA SER A 339 7.24 -29.20 -1.91
C SER A 339 7.63 -29.71 -0.51
N CYS A 340 8.85 -30.27 -0.34
CA CYS A 340 9.34 -30.85 0.92
C CYS A 340 9.48 -29.80 2.04
N ASN A 341 8.71 -29.96 3.14
CA ASN A 341 8.78 -29.09 4.32
C ASN A 341 10.08 -29.31 5.11
N GLN A 342 10.49 -30.58 5.26
CA GLN A 342 11.69 -30.92 6.02
C GLN A 342 12.95 -30.29 5.42
N TYR A 343 13.04 -30.26 4.07
CA TYR A 343 14.14 -29.61 3.39
C TYR A 343 14.18 -28.10 3.68
N PHE A 344 13.06 -27.41 3.45
CA PHE A 344 13.00 -25.95 3.59
C PHE A 344 13.12 -25.49 5.03
N ALA A 345 12.68 -26.29 6.02
CA ALA A 345 12.95 -26.02 7.42
C ALA A 345 14.45 -26.07 7.74
N GLN A 346 15.16 -27.13 7.29
CA GLN A 346 16.61 -27.27 7.47
C GLN A 346 17.37 -26.15 6.76
N LEU A 347 16.94 -25.78 5.55
CA LEU A 347 17.55 -24.70 4.77
C LEU A 347 17.41 -23.35 5.48
N ALA A 348 16.21 -23.00 5.99
CA ALA A 348 15.98 -21.75 6.72
C ALA A 348 16.82 -21.67 8.00
N ILE A 349 16.92 -22.76 8.75
CA ILE A 349 17.76 -22.85 9.95
C ILE A 349 19.24 -22.63 9.60
N LYS A 350 19.72 -23.25 8.50
CA LYS A 350 21.09 -23.07 8.01
C LYS A 350 21.35 -21.64 7.52
N LEU A 351 20.37 -21.00 6.87
CA LEU A 351 20.44 -19.60 6.43
C LEU A 351 20.52 -18.64 7.61
N GLY A 352 19.74 -18.89 8.64
CA GLY A 352 19.61 -18.02 9.79
C GLY A 352 18.64 -16.85 9.57
N ALA A 353 18.26 -16.19 10.66
CA ALA A 353 17.26 -15.12 10.65
C ALA A 353 17.65 -13.93 9.79
N ASP A 354 18.92 -13.52 9.80
CA ASP A 354 19.41 -12.32 9.10
C ASP A 354 19.28 -12.45 7.57
N ARG A 355 19.66 -13.61 6.99
CA ARG A 355 19.54 -13.83 5.55
C ARG A 355 18.09 -14.01 5.12
N MET A 356 17.24 -14.60 5.97
CA MET A 356 15.80 -14.66 5.73
C MET A 356 15.17 -13.26 5.76
N ALA A 357 15.58 -12.43 6.72
CA ALA A 357 15.13 -11.03 6.80
C ALA A 357 15.57 -10.21 5.59
N GLU A 358 16.81 -10.39 5.13
CA GLU A 358 17.34 -9.68 3.95
C GLU A 358 16.58 -10.06 2.68
N ALA A 359 16.39 -11.35 2.42
CA ALA A 359 15.62 -11.80 1.27
C ALA A 359 14.16 -11.27 1.29
N ALA A 360 13.55 -11.22 2.47
CA ALA A 360 12.23 -10.64 2.65
C ALA A 360 12.19 -9.16 2.26
N ARG A 361 13.16 -8.35 2.73
CA ARG A 361 13.24 -6.90 2.40
C ARG A 361 13.37 -6.65 0.90
N LEU A 362 14.19 -7.47 0.21
CA LEU A 362 14.39 -7.35 -1.24
C LEU A 362 13.09 -7.59 -2.03
N LEU A 363 12.13 -8.26 -1.44
CA LEU A 363 10.82 -8.54 -2.01
C LEU A 363 9.72 -7.58 -1.51
N GLY A 364 10.02 -6.61 -0.66
CA GLY A 364 9.02 -5.71 -0.08
C GLY A 364 8.34 -6.23 1.19
N ILE A 365 8.76 -7.41 1.68
CA ILE A 365 8.23 -8.00 2.91
C ILE A 365 9.00 -7.45 4.11
N THR A 366 8.29 -6.89 5.09
CA THR A 366 8.91 -6.30 6.28
C THR A 366 9.22 -7.35 7.34
N PRO A 367 10.49 -7.53 7.73
CA PRO A 367 10.85 -8.38 8.86
C PRO A 367 10.71 -7.63 10.18
N TYR A 368 10.08 -8.25 11.16
CA TYR A 368 9.91 -7.78 12.53
C TYR A 368 10.64 -8.65 13.54
N GLY A 369 11.01 -8.05 14.67
CA GLY A 369 11.74 -8.72 15.75
C GLY A 369 10.88 -9.63 16.64
N SER A 370 9.55 -9.61 16.47
CA SER A 370 8.63 -10.49 17.20
C SER A 370 7.35 -10.76 16.40
N PRO A 371 6.63 -11.86 16.69
CA PRO A 371 5.33 -12.14 16.08
C PRO A 371 4.29 -11.05 16.37
N GLU A 372 4.29 -10.48 17.57
CA GLU A 372 3.35 -9.44 17.98
C GLU A 372 3.52 -8.16 17.18
N GLU A 373 4.77 -7.78 16.91
CA GLU A 373 5.09 -6.63 16.05
C GLU A 373 4.68 -6.90 14.61
N ALA A 374 4.98 -8.10 14.07
CA ALA A 374 4.60 -8.49 12.72
C ALA A 374 3.07 -8.47 12.51
N ILE A 375 2.30 -8.92 13.51
CA ILE A 375 0.83 -8.88 13.47
C ILE A 375 0.30 -7.44 13.56
N ARG A 376 0.99 -6.57 14.29
CA ARG A 376 0.63 -5.16 14.44
C ARG A 376 1.14 -4.28 13.32
N GLY A 377 2.03 -4.77 12.45
CA GLY A 377 2.64 -4.03 11.36
C GLY A 377 1.59 -3.21 10.59
N ARG A 378 1.77 -1.90 10.50
CA ARG A 378 0.80 -0.95 9.95
C ARG A 378 1.42 0.04 8.97
N LYS A 379 2.65 -0.18 8.60
CA LYS A 379 3.28 0.65 7.58
C LYS A 379 2.54 0.43 6.26
N LYS A 380 2.25 1.50 5.54
CA LYS A 380 1.80 1.40 4.16
C LYS A 380 3.04 1.38 3.29
N PRO A 381 3.35 0.27 2.61
CA PRO A 381 4.53 0.22 1.76
C PRO A 381 4.39 1.19 0.59
N ASP A 382 5.41 2.01 0.36
CA ASP A 382 5.53 2.86 -0.84
C ASP A 382 6.10 2.02 -1.99
N ILE A 383 5.26 1.16 -2.51
CA ILE A 383 5.66 0.19 -3.54
C ILE A 383 5.17 0.59 -4.94
N TRP A 384 4.13 1.41 -5.04
CA TRP A 384 3.53 1.77 -6.31
C TRP A 384 4.35 2.81 -7.09
N ASN A 385 4.41 2.62 -8.39
CA ASN A 385 4.90 3.61 -9.34
C ASN A 385 3.69 4.29 -10.00
N VAL A 386 3.32 5.45 -9.52
CA VAL A 386 2.11 6.18 -9.92
C VAL A 386 2.40 7.67 -10.12
N SER A 387 1.61 8.31 -10.97
CA SER A 387 1.72 9.74 -11.25
C SER A 387 1.23 10.61 -10.09
N ASN A 388 0.30 10.08 -9.27
CA ASN A 388 -0.36 10.80 -8.20
C ASN A 388 -0.37 9.98 -6.89
N PRO A 389 0.09 10.54 -5.76
CA PRO A 389 0.04 9.87 -4.45
C PRO A 389 -1.34 9.39 -4.01
N ALA A 390 -2.42 10.00 -4.53
CA ALA A 390 -3.79 9.54 -4.26
C ALA A 390 -4.05 8.12 -4.79
N ILE A 391 -3.46 7.76 -5.95
CA ILE A 391 -3.54 6.43 -6.54
C ILE A 391 -2.83 5.41 -5.62
N ALA A 392 -1.62 5.74 -5.15
CA ALA A 392 -0.90 4.89 -4.20
C ALA A 392 -1.70 4.66 -2.91
N ARG A 393 -2.39 5.69 -2.40
CA ARG A 393 -3.26 5.55 -1.22
C ARG A 393 -4.49 4.69 -1.48
N ALA A 394 -5.14 4.87 -2.64
CA ALA A 394 -6.32 4.09 -3.02
C ALA A 394 -6.01 2.60 -3.21
N LEU A 395 -4.82 2.29 -3.69
CA LEU A 395 -4.35 0.92 -3.95
C LEU A 395 -3.34 0.43 -2.89
N ALA A 396 -3.23 1.11 -1.74
CA ALA A 396 -2.26 0.74 -0.71
C ALA A 396 -2.50 -0.69 -0.21
N PRO A 397 -1.56 -1.62 -0.43
CA PRO A 397 -1.67 -2.95 0.13
C PRO A 397 -1.45 -2.91 1.65
N ARG A 398 -1.98 -3.90 2.35
CA ARG A 398 -1.51 -4.17 3.71
C ARG A 398 -0.06 -4.61 3.64
N GLU A 399 0.72 -4.17 4.63
CA GLU A 399 2.13 -4.53 4.75
C GLU A 399 2.30 -6.05 4.89
N ALA A 400 2.99 -6.67 3.94
CA ALA A 400 3.42 -8.06 4.08
C ALA A 400 4.53 -8.16 5.14
N THR A 401 4.41 -9.10 6.06
CA THR A 401 5.30 -9.17 7.23
C THR A 401 5.79 -10.57 7.51
N ILE A 402 6.99 -10.68 8.07
CA ILE A 402 7.47 -11.90 8.72
C ILE A 402 8.07 -11.56 10.08
N ALA A 403 8.02 -12.49 11.01
CA ALA A 403 8.72 -12.37 12.28
C ALA A 403 10.00 -13.22 12.25
N VAL A 404 11.15 -12.54 12.22
CA VAL A 404 12.47 -13.18 12.28
C VAL A 404 13.42 -12.31 13.10
N TRP A 405 14.09 -12.90 14.08
CA TRP A 405 15.00 -12.16 14.98
C TRP A 405 16.23 -12.99 15.32
N PRO A 406 17.35 -12.34 15.66
CA PRO A 406 18.54 -13.04 16.15
C PRO A 406 18.19 -13.89 17.38
N LYS A 407 18.71 -15.11 17.44
CA LYS A 407 18.41 -16.10 18.52
C LYS A 407 16.97 -16.64 18.54
N MET A 408 16.24 -16.51 17.43
CA MET A 408 15.01 -17.24 17.23
C MET A 408 15.25 -18.75 17.37
N ARG A 409 14.31 -19.48 17.99
CA ARG A 409 14.44 -20.94 18.13
C ARG A 409 14.50 -21.58 16.75
N ALA A 410 15.33 -22.63 16.61
CA ALA A 410 15.50 -23.32 15.34
C ALA A 410 14.16 -23.86 14.80
N PHE A 411 13.29 -24.38 15.68
CA PHE A 411 11.96 -24.85 15.29
C PHE A 411 11.11 -23.74 14.66
N ASP A 412 11.06 -22.56 15.28
CA ASP A 412 10.24 -21.44 14.81
C ASP A 412 10.78 -20.89 13.48
N LEU A 413 12.12 -20.79 13.33
CA LEU A 413 12.76 -20.39 12.08
C LEU A 413 12.50 -21.42 10.96
N GLY A 414 12.52 -22.71 11.30
CA GLY A 414 12.13 -23.78 10.40
C GLY A 414 10.70 -23.62 9.89
N LEU A 415 9.72 -23.29 10.77
CA LEU A 415 8.34 -23.02 10.38
C LEU A 415 8.23 -21.84 9.40
N VAL A 416 8.98 -20.75 9.64
CA VAL A 416 9.05 -19.61 8.71
C VAL A 416 9.57 -20.07 7.35
N GLY A 417 10.59 -20.94 7.32
CA GLY A 417 11.24 -21.38 6.09
C GLY A 417 10.31 -22.06 5.08
N TYR A 418 9.25 -22.72 5.53
CA TYR A 418 8.27 -23.31 4.63
C TYR A 418 6.88 -22.63 4.71
N GLY A 419 6.82 -21.44 5.33
CA GLY A 419 5.65 -20.56 5.32
C GLY A 419 4.53 -20.99 6.24
N GLN A 420 4.81 -21.76 7.28
CA GLN A 420 3.88 -22.15 8.32
C GLN A 420 4.12 -21.35 9.60
N GLY A 421 3.09 -21.28 10.43
CA GLY A 421 3.11 -20.50 11.66
C GLY A 421 2.45 -19.12 11.51
N TYR A 422 2.21 -18.46 12.65
CA TYR A 422 1.47 -17.19 12.69
C TYR A 422 2.33 -15.96 12.38
N SER A 423 3.62 -16.16 12.14
CA SER A 423 4.58 -15.07 12.03
C SER A 423 4.72 -14.49 10.62
N GLY A 424 4.12 -15.12 9.60
CA GLY A 424 4.12 -14.63 8.23
C GLY A 424 2.73 -14.23 7.78
N GLN A 425 2.53 -12.97 7.42
CA GLN A 425 1.26 -12.45 6.92
C GLN A 425 1.48 -11.85 5.54
N MET A 426 0.91 -12.48 4.51
CA MET A 426 1.08 -12.11 3.12
C MET A 426 -0.25 -11.71 2.49
N THR A 427 -0.21 -10.74 1.59
CA THR A 427 -1.32 -10.46 0.68
C THR A 427 -1.12 -11.22 -0.64
N PRO A 428 -2.16 -11.51 -1.42
CA PRO A 428 -2.00 -12.03 -2.78
C PRO A 428 -1.16 -11.14 -3.68
N PHE A 429 -1.25 -9.85 -3.49
CA PHE A 429 -0.44 -8.86 -4.21
C PHE A 429 1.06 -9.05 -3.93
N GLU A 430 1.45 -9.20 -2.66
CA GLU A 430 2.84 -9.42 -2.30
C GLU A 430 3.40 -10.75 -2.83
N MET A 431 2.57 -11.79 -2.80
CA MET A 431 2.98 -13.08 -3.35
C MET A 431 3.11 -13.05 -4.89
N ALA A 432 2.30 -12.21 -5.57
CA ALA A 432 2.47 -11.96 -7.00
C ALA A 432 3.77 -11.18 -7.29
N LEU A 433 4.14 -10.21 -6.45
CA LEU A 433 5.41 -9.50 -6.53
C LEU A 433 6.60 -10.44 -6.31
N THR A 434 6.50 -11.35 -5.34
CA THR A 434 7.51 -12.40 -5.13
C THR A 434 7.70 -13.27 -6.38
N ALA A 435 6.62 -13.72 -7.01
CA ALA A 435 6.70 -14.48 -8.27
C ALA A 435 7.27 -13.61 -9.41
N SER A 436 6.88 -12.34 -9.47
CA SER A 436 7.33 -11.37 -10.48
C SER A 436 8.83 -11.13 -10.42
N SER A 437 9.43 -11.03 -9.23
CA SER A 437 10.88 -10.82 -9.09
C SER A 437 11.72 -11.95 -9.68
N ILE A 438 11.25 -13.20 -9.56
CA ILE A 438 11.91 -14.37 -10.12
C ILE A 438 11.65 -14.50 -11.62
N ALA A 439 10.45 -14.11 -12.05
CA ALA A 439 10.06 -14.08 -13.45
C ALA A 439 10.77 -12.97 -14.24
N ASN A 440 11.26 -11.92 -13.59
CA ASN A 440 12.03 -10.88 -14.25
C ASN A 440 13.35 -11.43 -14.77
N LEU A 441 13.69 -11.12 -16.03
CA LEU A 441 14.88 -11.68 -16.69
C LEU A 441 16.19 -11.21 -16.04
N GLU A 442 16.18 -10.02 -15.45
CA GLU A 442 17.32 -9.43 -14.77
C GLU A 442 17.31 -9.68 -13.24
N GLY A 443 16.33 -10.43 -12.73
CA GLY A 443 16.19 -10.70 -11.31
C GLY A 443 15.76 -9.48 -10.48
N LYS A 444 15.11 -8.50 -11.10
CA LYS A 444 14.63 -7.27 -10.48
C LYS A 444 13.18 -7.43 -10.01
N LEU A 445 12.87 -6.83 -8.89
CA LEU A 445 11.49 -6.54 -8.53
C LEU A 445 11.13 -5.17 -9.10
N MET A 446 10.18 -5.16 -10.04
CA MET A 446 9.67 -3.92 -10.63
C MET A 446 8.63 -3.30 -9.70
N LYS A 447 8.60 -1.97 -9.59
CA LYS A 447 7.48 -1.28 -8.93
C LYS A 447 6.19 -1.51 -9.72
N PRO A 448 5.12 -1.99 -9.07
CA PRO A 448 3.84 -2.16 -9.75
C PRO A 448 3.29 -0.81 -10.22
N ARG A 449 2.70 -0.80 -11.41
CA ARG A 449 2.04 0.36 -12.00
C ARG A 449 0.67 -0.02 -12.55
N ILE A 450 -0.27 0.91 -12.45
CA ILE A 450 -1.64 0.75 -12.91
C ILE A 450 -1.97 1.66 -14.09
N GLU A 451 -1.25 2.78 -14.21
CA GLU A 451 -1.39 3.72 -15.33
C GLU A 451 -0.51 3.26 -16.49
N TYR A 452 -1.11 3.15 -17.69
CA TYR A 452 -0.42 2.61 -18.86
C TYR A 452 0.78 3.47 -19.30
N ASN A 453 0.63 4.80 -19.24
CA ASN A 453 1.65 5.74 -19.69
C ASN A 453 2.76 6.01 -18.66
N GLN A 454 2.63 5.46 -17.44
CA GLN A 454 3.66 5.59 -16.42
C GLN A 454 4.89 4.74 -16.83
N PRO A 455 6.12 5.28 -16.85
CA PRO A 455 7.32 4.51 -17.19
C PRO A 455 7.56 3.40 -16.17
N SER A 456 8.24 2.33 -16.58
CA SER A 456 8.62 1.25 -15.66
C SER A 456 9.69 1.73 -14.69
N ALA A 457 9.63 1.30 -13.44
CA ALA A 457 10.61 1.62 -12.41
C ALA A 457 10.99 0.37 -11.60
N VAL A 458 12.23 0.32 -11.14
CA VAL A 458 12.75 -0.78 -10.33
C VAL A 458 12.51 -0.47 -8.85
N TYR A 459 11.99 -1.46 -8.11
CA TYR A 459 11.90 -1.39 -6.65
C TYR A 459 13.20 -1.85 -6.00
N ALA A 460 13.70 -3.04 -6.38
CA ALA A 460 14.93 -3.62 -5.85
C ALA A 460 15.58 -4.60 -6.84
N GLN A 461 16.88 -4.82 -6.71
CA GLN A 461 17.55 -5.98 -7.30
C GLN A 461 17.34 -7.16 -6.35
N ALA A 462 16.37 -8.03 -6.64
CA ALA A 462 16.02 -9.15 -5.76
C ALA A 462 17.07 -10.25 -5.77
N THR A 463 17.62 -10.56 -6.97
CA THR A 463 18.68 -11.56 -7.17
C THR A 463 19.43 -11.28 -8.47
N THR A 464 20.45 -12.08 -8.80
CA THR A 464 21.16 -11.97 -10.09
C THR A 464 20.34 -12.56 -11.23
N PRO A 465 20.60 -12.16 -12.52
CA PRO A 465 19.94 -12.76 -13.68
C PRO A 465 20.12 -14.27 -13.75
N GLN A 466 21.30 -14.77 -13.41
CA GLN A 466 21.64 -16.20 -13.40
C GLN A 466 20.82 -16.96 -12.36
N HIS A 467 20.75 -16.45 -11.13
CA HIS A 467 19.94 -17.04 -10.06
C HIS A 467 18.45 -17.03 -10.42
N ALA A 468 17.95 -15.93 -10.98
CA ALA A 468 16.57 -15.83 -11.43
C ALA A 468 16.25 -16.88 -12.51
N ALA A 469 17.14 -17.08 -13.48
CA ALA A 469 16.99 -18.08 -14.54
C ALA A 469 16.92 -19.51 -13.96
N GLU A 470 17.81 -19.83 -13.03
CA GLU A 470 17.84 -21.15 -12.39
C GLU A 470 16.58 -21.36 -11.51
N MET A 471 16.17 -20.35 -10.75
CA MET A 471 14.94 -20.42 -9.97
C MET A 471 13.70 -20.60 -10.85
N ARG A 472 13.62 -19.94 -12.02
CA ARG A 472 12.56 -20.17 -13.02
C ARG A 472 12.56 -21.61 -13.52
N ARG A 473 13.74 -22.17 -13.81
CA ARG A 473 13.87 -23.58 -14.19
C ARG A 473 13.32 -24.51 -13.12
N ILE A 474 13.66 -24.25 -11.85
CA ILE A 474 13.16 -25.03 -10.70
C ILE A 474 11.64 -24.87 -10.55
N MET A 475 11.10 -23.66 -10.69
CA MET A 475 9.65 -23.45 -10.69
C MET A 475 8.96 -24.24 -11.82
N GLY A 476 9.62 -24.42 -12.97
CA GLY A 476 9.15 -25.26 -14.06
C GLY A 476 8.95 -26.71 -13.69
N LEU A 477 9.74 -27.25 -12.78
CA LEU A 477 9.58 -28.64 -12.31
C LEU A 477 8.22 -28.89 -11.63
N VAL A 478 7.66 -27.87 -10.98
CA VAL A 478 6.35 -27.97 -10.32
C VAL A 478 5.21 -28.23 -11.31
N THR A 479 5.31 -27.69 -12.52
CA THR A 479 4.27 -27.80 -13.56
C THR A 479 4.56 -28.85 -14.62
N GLN A 480 5.84 -29.21 -14.83
CA GLN A 480 6.30 -30.08 -15.92
C GLN A 480 7.07 -31.30 -15.43
N GLY A 481 7.71 -31.25 -14.25
CA GLY A 481 8.52 -32.32 -13.69
C GLY A 481 7.71 -33.59 -13.38
N ALA A 482 8.39 -34.71 -13.29
CA ALA A 482 7.77 -36.02 -13.10
C ALA A 482 6.94 -36.12 -11.78
N SER A 483 7.45 -35.46 -10.73
CA SER A 483 6.84 -35.39 -9.39
C SER A 483 6.21 -34.04 -9.08
N GLY A 484 6.05 -33.17 -10.10
CA GLY A 484 5.55 -31.81 -9.96
C GLY A 484 4.15 -31.75 -9.39
N THR A 485 3.99 -30.99 -8.29
CA THR A 485 2.73 -30.92 -7.55
C THR A 485 1.56 -30.31 -8.34
N ALA A 486 1.81 -29.63 -9.47
CA ALA A 486 0.79 -29.06 -10.37
C ALA A 486 0.83 -29.68 -11.78
N ARG A 487 1.65 -30.70 -12.04
CA ARG A 487 1.81 -31.32 -13.36
C ARG A 487 0.49 -31.72 -14.00
N GLY A 488 -0.39 -32.38 -13.25
CA GLY A 488 -1.68 -32.82 -13.77
C GLY A 488 -2.58 -31.69 -14.28
N VAL A 489 -2.53 -30.53 -13.64
CA VAL A 489 -3.31 -29.35 -14.00
C VAL A 489 -2.72 -28.63 -15.20
N PHE A 490 -1.38 -28.54 -15.28
CA PHE A 490 -0.65 -27.82 -16.32
C PHE A 490 -0.32 -28.67 -17.57
N GLY A 491 -0.66 -29.96 -17.57
CA GLY A 491 -0.50 -30.82 -18.76
C GLY A 491 -1.08 -30.21 -20.04
N PRO A 492 -2.35 -29.74 -20.04
CA PRO A 492 -2.95 -29.07 -21.21
C PRO A 492 -2.20 -27.79 -21.64
N ILE A 493 -1.63 -27.03 -20.70
CA ILE A 493 -0.85 -25.81 -20.97
C ILE A 493 0.45 -26.20 -21.70
N THR A 494 1.15 -27.22 -21.19
CA THR A 494 2.38 -27.75 -21.82
C THR A 494 2.08 -28.35 -23.20
N ALA A 495 0.97 -29.10 -23.36
CA ALA A 495 0.53 -29.62 -24.65
C ALA A 495 0.19 -28.52 -25.65
N ALA A 496 -0.29 -27.37 -25.18
CA ALA A 496 -0.48 -26.17 -26.00
C ALA A 496 0.83 -25.44 -26.34
N GLY A 497 2.00 -25.97 -25.98
CA GLY A 497 3.31 -25.39 -26.25
C GLY A 497 3.66 -24.19 -25.38
N ILE A 498 3.01 -24.03 -24.21
CA ILE A 498 3.32 -22.96 -23.25
C ILE A 498 4.14 -23.55 -22.11
N THR A 499 5.36 -23.05 -21.95
CA THR A 499 6.17 -23.35 -20.78
C THR A 499 5.68 -22.53 -19.58
N SER A 500 5.64 -23.14 -18.41
CA SER A 500 5.17 -22.49 -17.21
C SER A 500 5.90 -22.99 -15.97
N GLY A 501 5.93 -22.22 -14.93
CA GLY A 501 6.45 -22.60 -13.63
C GLY A 501 5.53 -22.11 -12.51
N GLY A 502 5.67 -22.70 -11.34
CA GLY A 502 4.82 -22.27 -10.24
C GLY A 502 5.24 -22.80 -8.88
N LYS A 503 4.39 -22.57 -7.89
CA LYS A 503 4.46 -23.17 -6.56
C LYS A 503 3.07 -23.36 -5.97
N THR A 504 2.72 -24.57 -5.64
CA THR A 504 1.53 -24.88 -4.86
C THR A 504 1.72 -24.45 -3.41
N GLY A 505 0.67 -23.95 -2.79
CA GLY A 505 0.62 -23.66 -1.37
C GLY A 505 -0.65 -24.22 -0.73
N THR A 506 -0.50 -24.63 0.50
CA THR A 506 -1.60 -25.12 1.34
C THR A 506 -1.34 -24.52 2.71
N ALA A 507 -2.25 -23.67 3.16
CA ALA A 507 -2.12 -22.95 4.42
C ALA A 507 -3.26 -23.32 5.36
N GLU A 508 -2.92 -23.92 6.48
CA GLU A 508 -3.89 -24.30 7.50
C GLU A 508 -4.14 -23.13 8.45
N LYS A 509 -5.41 -22.77 8.61
CA LYS A 509 -5.83 -21.64 9.46
C LYS A 509 -7.07 -22.01 10.27
N GLN A 510 -7.02 -21.77 11.58
CA GLN A 510 -8.24 -21.78 12.38
C GLN A 510 -9.07 -20.53 12.05
N VAL A 511 -10.35 -20.74 11.83
CA VAL A 511 -11.30 -19.65 11.55
C VAL A 511 -12.25 -19.45 12.73
N PRO A 512 -12.85 -18.27 12.90
CA PRO A 512 -13.88 -18.04 13.90
C PRO A 512 -15.04 -19.03 13.74
N LEU A 513 -15.54 -19.53 14.87
CA LEU A 513 -16.79 -20.28 14.91
C LEU A 513 -17.93 -19.27 14.89
N TYR A 514 -18.78 -19.33 13.87
CA TYR A 514 -19.91 -18.45 13.75
C TYR A 514 -21.18 -19.07 14.36
N ASP A 515 -22.05 -18.21 14.93
CA ASP A 515 -23.38 -18.64 15.32
C ASP A 515 -24.25 -18.83 14.07
N PRO A 516 -24.83 -20.01 13.83
CA PRO A 516 -25.59 -20.27 12.61
C PRO A 516 -26.90 -19.48 12.51
N LYS A 517 -27.38 -18.88 13.62
CA LYS A 517 -28.62 -18.10 13.64
C LYS A 517 -28.38 -16.61 13.41
N THR A 518 -27.31 -16.06 13.99
CA THR A 518 -27.00 -14.63 13.92
C THR A 518 -25.94 -14.32 12.86
N GLY A 519 -25.13 -15.30 12.47
CA GLY A 519 -23.97 -15.09 11.58
C GLY A 519 -22.80 -14.39 12.27
N GLU A 520 -22.89 -14.09 13.56
CA GLU A 520 -21.84 -13.42 14.32
C GLU A 520 -20.79 -14.40 14.85
N PRO A 521 -19.53 -13.97 15.01
CA PRO A 521 -18.49 -14.79 15.63
C PRO A 521 -18.87 -15.09 17.10
N LYS A 522 -18.83 -16.35 17.49
CA LYS A 522 -18.99 -16.72 18.90
C LYS A 522 -17.81 -16.17 19.70
N THR A 523 -18.11 -15.54 20.83
CA THR A 523 -17.11 -15.04 21.76
C THR A 523 -17.19 -15.78 23.09
N THR A 524 -16.10 -15.84 23.83
CA THR A 524 -16.03 -16.30 25.21
C THR A 524 -15.30 -15.28 26.07
N LYS A 525 -15.80 -15.02 27.28
CA LYS A 525 -15.12 -14.13 28.22
C LYS A 525 -13.88 -14.81 28.77
N LYS A 526 -12.75 -14.16 28.66
CA LYS A 526 -11.47 -14.56 29.25
C LYS A 526 -11.08 -13.59 30.34
N VAL A 527 -10.57 -14.14 31.43
CA VAL A 527 -10.10 -13.37 32.57
C VAL A 527 -8.61 -13.65 32.75
N GLU A 528 -7.80 -12.64 32.60
CA GLU A 528 -6.36 -12.70 32.87
C GLU A 528 -6.12 -12.34 34.34
N ARG A 529 -5.36 -13.16 35.05
CA ARG A 529 -5.08 -12.98 36.48
C ARG A 529 -3.58 -12.86 36.72
N ASP A 530 -3.19 -12.07 37.71
CA ASP A 530 -1.82 -11.97 38.17
C ASP A 530 -1.41 -13.23 38.98
N ARG A 531 -0.14 -13.31 39.37
CA ARG A 531 0.39 -14.41 40.17
C ARG A 531 -0.28 -14.53 41.56
N ARG A 532 -1.01 -13.50 41.99
CA ARG A 532 -1.74 -13.44 43.26
C ARG A 532 -3.23 -13.76 43.10
N GLY A 533 -3.69 -14.06 41.87
CA GLY A 533 -5.08 -14.40 41.57
C GLY A 533 -5.99 -13.20 41.28
N ASN A 534 -5.49 -11.96 41.34
CA ASN A 534 -6.28 -10.76 41.05
C ASN A 534 -6.54 -10.64 39.53
N ILE A 535 -7.70 -10.14 39.16
CA ILE A 535 -8.05 -9.91 37.77
C ILE A 535 -7.26 -8.71 37.25
N ILE A 536 -6.39 -8.94 36.24
CA ILE A 536 -5.67 -7.89 35.52
C ILE A 536 -6.56 -7.32 34.41
N ARG A 537 -7.28 -8.21 33.70
CA ARG A 537 -8.07 -7.85 32.51
C ARG A 537 -9.16 -8.86 32.26
N GLU A 538 -10.34 -8.38 31.90
CA GLU A 538 -11.40 -9.16 31.28
C GLU A 538 -11.50 -8.75 29.81
N TYR A 539 -11.58 -9.72 28.89
CA TYR A 539 -11.75 -9.47 27.46
C TYR A 539 -12.56 -10.60 26.81
N GLU A 540 -13.21 -10.25 25.73
CA GLU A 540 -13.87 -11.25 24.89
C GLU A 540 -12.87 -11.84 23.89
N GLN A 541 -12.80 -13.14 23.85
CA GLN A 541 -11.98 -13.88 22.88
C GLN A 541 -12.90 -14.60 21.92
N ILE A 542 -12.63 -14.45 20.60
CA ILE A 542 -13.34 -15.19 19.57
C ILE A 542 -13.06 -16.69 19.73
N VAL A 543 -14.11 -17.48 19.72
CA VAL A 543 -14.02 -18.94 19.72
C VAL A 543 -13.64 -19.39 18.32
N LEU A 544 -12.52 -20.10 18.20
CA LEU A 544 -12.07 -20.66 16.92
C LEU A 544 -12.74 -22.00 16.68
N SER A 545 -13.06 -22.28 15.42
CA SER A 545 -13.54 -23.60 14.99
C SER A 545 -12.50 -24.67 15.30
N PRO A 546 -12.90 -25.85 15.78
CA PRO A 546 -11.99 -26.97 15.89
C PRO A 546 -11.50 -27.47 14.51
N GLU A 547 -12.26 -27.19 13.47
CA GLU A 547 -11.88 -27.50 12.10
C GLU A 547 -10.93 -26.45 11.54
N MET A 548 -9.86 -26.92 10.90
CA MET A 548 -8.92 -26.04 10.19
C MET A 548 -9.48 -25.72 8.81
N ARG A 549 -9.51 -24.43 8.47
CA ARG A 549 -9.70 -24.00 7.08
C ARG A 549 -8.38 -24.12 6.34
N ILE A 550 -8.42 -24.75 5.19
CA ILE A 550 -7.25 -24.94 4.33
C ILE A 550 -7.35 -24.01 3.15
N ASP A 551 -6.56 -22.94 3.15
CA ASP A 551 -6.51 -21.97 2.06
C ASP A 551 -5.56 -22.47 0.95
N SER A 552 -6.06 -22.48 -0.28
CA SER A 552 -5.37 -22.98 -1.46
C SER A 552 -4.62 -21.86 -2.16
N TRP A 553 -3.31 -21.99 -2.35
CA TRP A 553 -2.46 -21.04 -3.04
C TRP A 553 -1.82 -21.61 -4.31
N PHE A 554 -1.62 -20.75 -5.29
CA PHE A 554 -0.74 -21.04 -6.41
C PHE A 554 -0.01 -19.78 -6.90
N LEU A 555 1.32 -19.86 -6.98
CA LEU A 555 2.12 -18.90 -7.72
C LEU A 555 2.37 -19.45 -9.13
N CYS A 556 2.29 -18.60 -10.15
CA CYS A 556 2.52 -19.01 -11.53
C CYS A 556 3.34 -17.97 -12.29
N ILE A 557 4.23 -18.45 -13.16
CA ILE A 557 4.97 -17.64 -14.14
C ILE A 557 4.85 -18.29 -15.51
N ALA A 558 4.72 -17.51 -16.57
CA ALA A 558 4.64 -18.01 -17.95
C ALA A 558 4.94 -16.92 -18.99
N PRO A 559 5.52 -17.26 -20.17
CA PRO A 559 6.36 -18.46 -20.42
C PRO A 559 7.62 -18.47 -19.55
N LEU A 560 8.32 -19.62 -19.43
CA LEU A 560 9.55 -19.70 -18.58
C LEU A 560 10.74 -18.95 -19.16
N GLU A 561 10.88 -18.98 -20.47
CA GLU A 561 12.05 -18.42 -21.19
C GLU A 561 12.01 -16.89 -21.17
N HIS A 562 10.81 -16.32 -21.45
CA HIS A 562 10.55 -14.90 -21.47
C HIS A 562 9.23 -14.59 -20.74
N PRO A 563 9.23 -14.64 -19.41
CA PRO A 563 8.00 -14.47 -18.66
C PRO A 563 7.31 -13.13 -18.92
N GLN A 564 6.03 -13.18 -19.28
CA GLN A 564 5.18 -12.03 -19.53
C GLN A 564 4.07 -11.92 -18.49
N VAL A 565 3.80 -13.02 -17.78
CA VAL A 565 2.88 -13.04 -16.65
C VAL A 565 3.53 -13.69 -15.44
N ALA A 566 3.33 -13.07 -14.30
CA ALA A 566 3.60 -13.60 -12.97
C ALA A 566 2.35 -13.35 -12.12
N MET A 567 1.88 -14.38 -11.42
CA MET A 567 0.62 -14.25 -10.69
C MET A 567 0.62 -15.00 -9.38
N ALA A 568 -0.27 -14.55 -8.49
CA ALA A 568 -0.68 -15.27 -7.31
C ALA A 568 -2.20 -15.45 -7.29
N VAL A 569 -2.63 -16.65 -6.97
CA VAL A 569 -4.02 -17.03 -6.78
C VAL A 569 -4.20 -17.59 -5.39
N ILE A 570 -5.23 -17.11 -4.68
CA ILE A 570 -5.70 -17.66 -3.40
C ILE A 570 -7.16 -18.05 -3.49
N VAL A 571 -7.52 -19.20 -2.92
CA VAL A 571 -8.90 -19.62 -2.72
C VAL A 571 -9.07 -20.03 -1.27
N GLU A 572 -9.90 -19.29 -0.53
CA GLU A 572 -10.21 -19.55 0.87
C GLU A 572 -10.98 -20.86 1.00
N GLY A 573 -10.52 -21.74 1.88
CA GLY A 573 -11.16 -23.04 2.05
C GLY A 573 -11.07 -23.99 0.83
N GLY A 574 -10.20 -23.67 -0.15
CA GLY A 574 -10.06 -24.42 -1.39
C GLY A 574 -9.29 -25.74 -1.26
N GLY A 575 -8.75 -26.06 -0.09
CA GLY A 575 -7.95 -27.26 0.14
C GLY A 575 -6.56 -27.18 -0.50
N TYR A 576 -6.14 -28.24 -1.18
CA TYR A 576 -4.80 -28.27 -1.79
C TYR A 576 -4.64 -27.30 -2.94
N GLY A 577 -3.47 -26.62 -3.03
CA GLY A 577 -3.15 -25.65 -4.06
C GLY A 577 -3.35 -26.15 -5.50
N SER A 578 -3.04 -27.42 -5.74
CA SER A 578 -3.24 -28.06 -7.05
C SER A 578 -4.72 -28.27 -7.43
N ARG A 579 -5.66 -28.26 -6.47
CA ARG A 579 -7.08 -28.54 -6.73
C ARG A 579 -7.92 -27.29 -6.98
N ALA A 580 -7.61 -26.17 -6.34
CA ALA A 580 -8.44 -24.97 -6.44
C ALA A 580 -7.70 -23.79 -7.09
N ALA A 581 -6.51 -23.43 -6.62
CA ALA A 581 -5.80 -22.25 -7.11
C ALA A 581 -5.06 -22.49 -8.44
N ALA A 582 -4.42 -23.65 -8.62
CA ALA A 582 -3.68 -23.96 -9.84
C ALA A 582 -4.56 -24.01 -11.11
N PRO A 583 -5.79 -24.57 -11.11
CA PRO A 583 -6.68 -24.52 -12.28
C PRO A 583 -7.03 -23.09 -12.71
N ILE A 584 -7.22 -22.19 -11.76
CA ILE A 584 -7.50 -20.78 -12.04
C ILE A 584 -6.29 -20.12 -12.73
N ALA A 585 -5.08 -20.37 -12.21
CA ALA A 585 -3.85 -19.87 -12.83
C ALA A 585 -3.66 -20.44 -14.25
N ALA A 586 -3.96 -21.73 -14.47
CA ALA A 586 -3.88 -22.37 -15.79
C ALA A 586 -4.84 -21.71 -16.79
N ALA A 587 -6.09 -21.44 -16.40
CA ALA A 587 -7.06 -20.72 -17.22
C ALA A 587 -6.59 -19.31 -17.61
N LEU A 588 -5.99 -18.59 -16.65
CA LEU A 588 -5.43 -17.26 -16.89
C LEU A 588 -4.21 -17.28 -17.82
N VAL A 589 -3.37 -18.31 -17.76
CA VAL A 589 -2.24 -18.49 -18.68
C VAL A 589 -2.75 -18.72 -20.11
N LEU A 590 -3.79 -19.56 -20.30
CA LEU A 590 -4.41 -19.77 -21.61
C LEU A 590 -5.02 -18.47 -22.15
N LYS A 591 -5.76 -17.74 -21.31
CA LYS A 591 -6.34 -16.45 -21.71
C LYS A 591 -5.26 -15.42 -22.06
N ALA A 592 -4.19 -15.34 -21.30
CA ALA A 592 -3.07 -14.45 -21.58
C ALA A 592 -2.44 -14.75 -22.96
N ARG A 593 -2.31 -16.03 -23.34
CA ARG A 593 -1.88 -16.43 -24.68
C ARG A 593 -2.88 -16.01 -25.76
N GLU A 594 -4.17 -16.29 -25.55
CA GLU A 594 -5.25 -15.91 -26.47
C GLU A 594 -5.25 -14.40 -26.76
N LEU A 595 -5.00 -13.59 -25.72
CA LEU A 595 -4.91 -12.13 -25.80
C LEU A 595 -3.59 -11.62 -26.40
N GLY A 596 -2.67 -12.50 -26.78
CA GLY A 596 -1.38 -12.14 -27.35
C GLY A 596 -0.41 -11.52 -26.33
N LEU A 597 -0.65 -11.67 -25.02
CA LEU A 597 0.20 -11.08 -23.98
C LEU A 597 1.62 -11.69 -23.92
N PHE A 598 1.85 -12.82 -24.57
CA PHE A 598 3.16 -13.47 -24.68
C PHE A 598 3.98 -12.98 -25.87
N GLY A 599 3.41 -12.09 -26.72
CA GLY A 599 4.16 -11.45 -27.80
C GLY A 599 5.13 -10.41 -27.27
N THR A 600 6.12 -10.06 -28.11
CA THR A 600 7.08 -8.99 -27.80
C THR A 600 6.36 -7.65 -27.67
N LEU A 601 6.10 -7.22 -26.45
CA LEU A 601 5.77 -5.82 -26.20
C LEU A 601 7.03 -4.98 -26.43
N PRO A 602 6.94 -3.80 -27.08
CA PRO A 602 8.09 -2.93 -27.24
C PRO A 602 8.68 -2.63 -25.86
N ALA A 603 9.99 -2.81 -25.73
CA ALA A 603 10.70 -2.52 -24.50
C ALA A 603 10.45 -1.05 -24.11
N GLN A 604 9.65 -0.83 -23.10
CA GLN A 604 9.53 0.51 -22.52
C GLN A 604 10.85 0.82 -21.79
N GLN A 605 11.36 2.03 -21.98
CA GLN A 605 12.58 2.47 -21.32
C GLN A 605 12.40 2.37 -19.81
N VAL A 606 13.24 1.56 -19.19
CA VAL A 606 13.34 1.46 -17.73
C VAL A 606 14.23 2.62 -17.27
N GLU A 607 13.69 3.61 -16.60
CA GLU A 607 14.53 4.56 -15.89
C GLU A 607 15.27 3.85 -14.76
N PRO A 608 16.61 3.89 -14.72
CA PRO A 608 17.35 3.32 -13.61
C PRO A 608 16.97 4.09 -12.33
N ALA A 609 16.66 3.37 -11.27
CA ALA A 609 16.54 3.99 -9.96
C ALA A 609 17.82 4.79 -9.68
N ALA A 610 17.66 6.08 -9.33
CA ALA A 610 18.81 6.90 -8.97
C ALA A 610 19.62 6.17 -7.90
N GLU A 611 20.86 5.80 -8.23
CA GLU A 611 21.75 5.14 -7.29
C GLU A 611 21.83 6.01 -6.02
N ALA A 612 21.34 5.48 -4.92
CA ALA A 612 21.53 6.09 -3.62
C ALA A 612 23.04 6.09 -3.36
N GLN A 613 23.68 7.24 -3.52
CA GLN A 613 25.10 7.37 -3.19
C GLN A 613 25.32 6.85 -1.77
N PRO A 614 26.25 5.92 -1.56
CA PRO A 614 26.52 5.41 -0.22
C PRO A 614 26.94 6.59 0.66
N LYS A 615 26.18 6.84 1.72
CA LYS A 615 26.56 7.82 2.74
C LYS A 615 27.92 7.43 3.28
N GLN A 616 28.95 8.20 2.96
CA GLN A 616 30.29 8.03 3.49
C GLN A 616 30.24 8.14 5.01
N SER A 617 30.83 7.18 5.69
CA SER A 617 30.92 7.19 7.15
C SER A 617 31.75 8.39 7.64
N PRO A 618 31.48 8.98 8.82
CA PRO A 618 32.19 10.15 9.32
C PRO A 618 33.70 9.99 9.51
N GLN A 619 34.24 8.78 9.43
CA GLN A 619 35.67 8.50 9.57
C GLN A 619 36.47 8.68 8.28
N GLN A 620 35.86 8.66 7.09
CA GLN A 620 36.56 8.86 5.81
C GLN A 620 36.74 10.34 5.44
N GLN A 621 36.03 11.27 6.08
CA GLN A 621 36.18 12.71 5.80
C GLN A 621 37.45 13.34 6.39
N ARG A 622 38.19 12.64 7.25
CA ARG A 622 39.43 13.20 7.90
C ARG A 622 40.72 12.96 7.14
N GLN A 623 40.72 12.31 5.98
CA GLN A 623 41.95 11.94 5.24
C GLN A 623 42.10 12.59 3.86
N GLN A 624 41.31 13.56 3.49
CA GLN A 624 41.56 14.34 2.27
C GLN A 624 42.36 15.59 2.58
N PRO A 625 43.52 15.82 1.94
CA PRO A 625 44.26 17.08 2.08
C PRO A 625 43.45 18.22 1.43
N PRO A 626 43.61 19.47 1.91
CA PRO A 626 42.85 20.60 1.37
C PRO A 626 43.22 20.85 -0.10
N PRO A 627 42.26 21.27 -0.94
CA PRO A 627 42.50 21.52 -2.34
C PRO A 627 43.52 22.67 -2.50
N ARG A 628 44.60 22.43 -3.26
CA ARG A 628 45.57 23.47 -3.64
C ARG A 628 44.84 24.56 -4.42
N GLN A 629 44.87 25.77 -3.90
CA GLN A 629 44.45 26.98 -4.62
C GLN A 629 45.30 27.12 -5.89
N GLN A 630 44.67 27.00 -7.05
CA GLN A 630 45.28 27.39 -8.31
C GLN A 630 45.33 28.90 -8.38
N ALA A 631 46.57 29.40 -8.53
CA ALA A 631 46.83 30.83 -8.73
C ALA A 631 46.20 31.30 -10.02
N SER A 632 45.42 32.36 -9.98
CA SER A 632 44.86 33.06 -11.14
C SER A 632 46.00 33.64 -11.99
N PRO A 633 45.94 33.51 -13.34
CA PRO A 633 46.92 34.13 -14.22
C PRO A 633 46.82 35.68 -14.19
N ALA A 634 47.99 36.29 -14.05
CA ALA A 634 48.14 37.74 -14.04
C ALA A 634 47.68 38.41 -15.35
N LYS A 635 46.93 39.51 -15.29
CA LYS A 635 46.59 40.34 -16.42
C LYS A 635 47.86 41.03 -16.98
N PRO A 636 48.03 41.13 -18.33
CA PRO A 636 49.16 41.87 -18.93
C PRO A 636 48.98 43.38 -18.73
N ARG A 637 50.08 44.03 -18.30
CA ARG A 637 50.19 45.51 -18.26
C ARG A 637 50.15 46.07 -19.66
N GLN A 638 49.22 47.01 -19.91
CA GLN A 638 49.29 47.91 -21.08
C GLN A 638 50.45 48.87 -20.88
N VAL A 639 51.38 48.88 -21.83
CA VAL A 639 52.43 49.89 -21.99
C VAL A 639 51.80 51.08 -22.74
N ALA A 640 51.79 52.26 -22.13
CA ALA A 640 51.46 53.48 -22.82
C ALA A 640 52.67 53.90 -23.71
N GLN A 641 52.43 54.10 -25.00
CA GLN A 641 53.29 54.91 -25.90
C GLN A 641 52.71 56.30 -26.05
N ARG A 642 53.66 57.23 -25.99
CA ARG A 642 53.45 58.58 -26.46
C ARG A 642 53.05 58.61 -27.93
#